data_7a2a92aa6dba4b78870f99a7bd2f3ba5
#
_entry.id   7a2a92aa6dba4b78870f99a7bd2f3ba5
#
_cell.length_a   1.000
_cell.length_b   1.000
_cell.length_c   1.000
_cell.angle_alpha   90.00
_cell.angle_beta   90.00
_cell.angle_gamma   90.00
#
_symmetry.space_group_name_H-M   'P 1'
#
loop_
_entity.id
_entity.type
_entity.pdbx_description
1 polymer ?
#
loop_
_entity_poly.entity_id
_entity_poly.type
_entity_poly.pdbx_seq_one_letter_code
_entity_poly.pdbx_strand_id
1 'polypeptide(L)'
;MLKHYPLISITIGFVFGIIVQSVFQIGLYILGFAFLFSIASSVILMKIFKTKIVEIPSFTYSLFPVFLFGMLLFYFQNKDEVHYPVEEQFVRDIKMVGRISDIEMKRKNDFKFKLVTDSIITATKKVTGKYVIICRVKAGEINEFLNLYKKLNPGNVVSIKGVYNKGKNTRNPGEFDYRTYLLKKGITGFLSVKNPKDVEILRSTISPFPSLIFSVRKSIAEKIDELHKPQAVGLIKGLLLGDKSEIDNETKMEFINSGVAHVLAVSGQQVGFIAVIFIILFGRVNIYLRTALTVVTLILFLLITGFQAAVLRATIMAFVVFAASLSNREFNAWNSIAIAALVILVMDVNQLFDPGFQLSFVAVLATIGLYPYFSNWMKGLNLKNKFAKSLLVMFFMSVAAQIGVLPFTNYYFGKISIIALISNLFVIPGISIILANSLLTLFVSTVSLQAADIFASAGNGLIAFLYWLIKISATQDFSFIRVPNFTLLDSFIFYGFLFFLIFTLRYMKQMFTKLLLIFIVAINIVVFCSLDNKDILPDGKLSVMMIDVGQGDAFLIKLPNRKTILVDAGSSQFNYDNGARVIIPLLDYLGISQIDYGMISHMDNDHFAGFVSLVEEKRIKEIFKPDIDSTDKNDFNYEQWLTIHNIAPQYYRNKVLGDADCKIYSLVDTHQPPLKNNKINDRCGILKIVYGKTSFLFVGDAHIKMENYLTSHWRNFLNSDVLKIGHHGSKTSSGENFLNFITPNISLVSVGEQNKFGHPSQVVLERLNKLHSQILRTDDEGAIILQSDGNQIKKIDWKNI
;
A
#
# COMPACT_ATOMS: atom_id res chain seq x y z
N MET A 1 -33.54 13.36 -8.53
CA MET A 1 -32.12 13.61 -8.87
C MET A 1 -31.77 13.05 -10.25
N LEU A 2 -32.01 11.77 -10.53
CA LEU A 2 -31.63 11.13 -11.81
C LEU A 2 -32.28 11.76 -13.05
N LYS A 3 -33.53 12.25 -12.96
CA LYS A 3 -34.20 12.96 -14.08
C LYS A 3 -33.48 14.26 -14.49
N HIS A 4 -32.81 14.93 -13.55
CA HIS A 4 -32.12 16.20 -13.82
C HIS A 4 -30.65 16.03 -14.27
N TYR A 5 -30.09 14.82 -14.10
CA TYR A 5 -28.68 14.54 -14.41
C TYR A 5 -28.54 13.24 -15.22
N PRO A 6 -28.94 13.18 -16.48
CA PRO A 6 -28.94 11.99 -17.30
C PRO A 6 -27.53 11.36 -17.44
N LEU A 7 -26.47 12.16 -17.48
CA LEU A 7 -25.10 11.68 -17.58
C LEU A 7 -24.66 10.86 -16.38
N ILE A 8 -25.14 11.20 -15.16
CA ILE A 8 -24.85 10.38 -13.97
C ILE A 8 -25.48 9.00 -14.10
N SER A 9 -26.74 8.93 -14.54
CA SER A 9 -27.45 7.66 -14.73
C SER A 9 -26.73 6.79 -15.76
N ILE A 10 -26.31 7.39 -16.87
CA ILE A 10 -25.52 6.73 -17.92
C ILE A 10 -24.19 6.22 -17.35
N THR A 11 -23.46 7.04 -16.58
CA THR A 11 -22.19 6.64 -15.96
C THR A 11 -22.37 5.50 -14.97
N ILE A 12 -23.41 5.56 -14.14
CA ILE A 12 -23.74 4.46 -13.19
C ILE A 12 -24.05 3.17 -13.95
N GLY A 13 -24.85 3.24 -15.00
CA GLY A 13 -25.14 2.07 -15.84
C GLY A 13 -23.88 1.46 -16.46
N PHE A 14 -23.00 2.31 -16.98
CA PHE A 14 -21.72 1.89 -17.56
C PHE A 14 -20.80 1.23 -16.52
N VAL A 15 -20.62 1.86 -15.35
CA VAL A 15 -19.83 1.31 -14.23
C VAL A 15 -20.39 -0.02 -13.76
N PHE A 16 -21.72 -0.13 -13.63
CA PHE A 16 -22.35 -1.38 -13.23
C PHE A 16 -22.13 -2.50 -14.26
N GLY A 17 -22.14 -2.18 -15.56
CA GLY A 17 -21.78 -3.12 -16.61
C GLY A 17 -20.35 -3.65 -16.46
N ILE A 18 -19.37 -2.77 -16.19
CA ILE A 18 -17.98 -3.17 -15.93
C ILE A 18 -17.90 -4.11 -14.72
N ILE A 19 -18.57 -3.78 -13.61
CA ILE A 19 -18.57 -4.61 -12.40
C ILE A 19 -19.17 -5.99 -12.65
N VAL A 20 -20.35 -6.04 -13.31
CA VAL A 20 -21.00 -7.32 -13.61
C VAL A 20 -20.11 -8.20 -14.50
N GLN A 21 -19.48 -7.63 -15.51
CA GLN A 21 -18.59 -8.41 -16.39
C GLN A 21 -17.33 -8.87 -15.66
N SER A 22 -16.80 -8.08 -14.73
CA SER A 22 -15.62 -8.45 -13.94
C SER A 22 -15.86 -9.65 -13.01
N VAL A 23 -17.12 -9.84 -12.59
CA VAL A 23 -17.53 -10.94 -11.70
C VAL A 23 -17.98 -12.17 -12.50
N PHE A 24 -18.88 -12.00 -13.49
CA PHE A 24 -19.55 -13.10 -14.16
C PHE A 24 -18.85 -13.58 -15.43
N GLN A 25 -17.94 -12.81 -16.02
CA GLN A 25 -17.14 -13.17 -17.20
C GLN A 25 -17.96 -13.74 -18.35
N ILE A 26 -19.07 -13.08 -18.69
CA ILE A 26 -20.02 -13.53 -19.74
C ILE A 26 -19.33 -13.52 -21.12
N GLY A 27 -19.54 -14.60 -21.89
CA GLY A 27 -18.89 -14.78 -23.18
C GLY A 27 -19.33 -13.77 -24.25
N LEU A 28 -18.46 -13.49 -25.22
CA LEU A 28 -18.61 -12.45 -26.24
C LEU A 28 -19.90 -12.60 -27.08
N TYR A 29 -20.24 -13.81 -27.47
CA TYR A 29 -21.42 -14.05 -28.35
C TYR A 29 -22.72 -13.64 -27.66
N ILE A 30 -22.89 -13.99 -26.38
CA ILE A 30 -24.05 -13.62 -25.57
C ILE A 30 -24.10 -12.10 -25.40
N LEU A 31 -22.97 -11.47 -25.05
CA LEU A 31 -22.89 -10.03 -24.89
C LEU A 31 -23.14 -9.25 -26.17
N GLY A 32 -22.57 -9.71 -27.30
CA GLY A 32 -22.72 -9.07 -28.58
C GLY A 32 -24.18 -9.12 -29.05
N PHE A 33 -24.84 -10.30 -28.94
CA PHE A 33 -26.26 -10.46 -29.28
C PHE A 33 -27.14 -9.59 -28.37
N ALA A 34 -26.92 -9.65 -27.05
CA ALA A 34 -27.68 -8.86 -26.08
C ALA A 34 -27.51 -7.34 -26.33
N PHE A 35 -26.32 -6.88 -26.68
CA PHE A 35 -26.06 -5.48 -26.99
C PHE A 35 -26.79 -5.01 -28.24
N LEU A 36 -26.68 -5.73 -29.34
CA LEU A 36 -27.40 -5.41 -30.58
C LEU A 36 -28.91 -5.43 -30.39
N PHE A 37 -29.42 -6.47 -29.70
CA PHE A 37 -30.82 -6.56 -29.35
C PHE A 37 -31.30 -5.39 -28.47
N SER A 38 -30.50 -4.98 -27.52
CA SER A 38 -30.80 -3.84 -26.63
C SER A 38 -30.89 -2.51 -27.38
N ILE A 39 -29.98 -2.28 -28.35
CA ILE A 39 -30.03 -1.09 -29.21
C ILE A 39 -31.32 -1.11 -30.06
N ALA A 40 -31.62 -2.23 -30.73
CA ALA A 40 -32.82 -2.36 -31.55
C ALA A 40 -34.07 -2.13 -30.70
N SER A 41 -34.19 -2.78 -29.54
CA SER A 41 -35.29 -2.60 -28.61
C SER A 41 -35.42 -1.15 -28.11
N SER A 42 -34.32 -0.49 -27.79
CA SER A 42 -34.30 0.92 -27.35
C SER A 42 -34.82 1.86 -28.45
N VAL A 43 -34.42 1.65 -29.71
CA VAL A 43 -34.88 2.44 -30.85
C VAL A 43 -36.39 2.22 -31.10
N ILE A 44 -36.85 0.99 -31.00
CA ILE A 44 -38.28 0.63 -31.17
C ILE A 44 -39.10 1.29 -30.04
N LEU A 45 -38.67 1.13 -28.79
CA LEU A 45 -39.34 1.73 -27.63
C LEU A 45 -39.38 3.25 -27.71
N MET A 46 -38.30 3.91 -28.13
CA MET A 46 -38.31 5.35 -28.38
C MET A 46 -39.33 5.78 -29.41
N LYS A 47 -39.52 5.00 -30.50
CA LYS A 47 -40.54 5.29 -31.51
C LYS A 47 -41.94 5.09 -30.98
N ILE A 48 -42.24 4.01 -30.28
CA ILE A 48 -43.55 3.66 -29.74
C ILE A 48 -43.98 4.66 -28.65
N PHE A 49 -43.11 5.02 -27.72
CA PHE A 49 -43.47 5.89 -26.60
C PHE A 49 -43.44 7.38 -26.94
N LYS A 50 -42.83 7.80 -28.07
CA LYS A 50 -42.94 9.16 -28.57
C LYS A 50 -44.41 9.52 -28.93
N THR A 51 -45.24 8.52 -29.13
CA THR A 51 -46.64 8.67 -29.51
C THR A 51 -47.63 8.50 -28.35
N LYS A 52 -47.19 8.20 -27.14
CA LYS A 52 -48.04 7.95 -25.96
C LYS A 52 -47.72 8.92 -24.80
N ILE A 53 -48.77 9.19 -24.03
CA ILE A 53 -48.89 10.21 -22.94
C ILE A 53 -47.93 10.00 -21.74
N VAL A 54 -47.08 9.00 -21.75
CA VAL A 54 -46.13 8.75 -20.63
C VAL A 54 -44.80 9.39 -20.97
N GLU A 55 -44.45 10.50 -20.32
CA GLU A 55 -43.13 11.18 -20.40
C GLU A 55 -42.02 10.38 -19.71
N ILE A 56 -41.60 9.25 -20.33
CA ILE A 56 -40.35 8.57 -19.94
C ILE A 56 -39.19 9.38 -20.54
N PRO A 57 -38.24 9.86 -19.73
CA PRO A 57 -37.09 10.58 -20.26
C PRO A 57 -36.35 9.73 -21.28
N SER A 58 -36.02 10.28 -22.45
CA SER A 58 -35.38 9.55 -23.55
C SER A 58 -34.05 8.88 -23.16
N PHE A 59 -33.32 9.36 -22.17
CA PHE A 59 -32.08 8.75 -21.70
C PHE A 59 -32.30 7.38 -21.03
N THR A 60 -33.52 7.08 -20.48
CA THR A 60 -33.78 5.77 -19.85
C THR A 60 -33.66 4.62 -20.81
N TYR A 61 -33.99 4.84 -22.08
CA TYR A 61 -33.82 3.83 -23.13
C TYR A 61 -32.36 3.53 -23.46
N SER A 62 -31.43 4.43 -23.15
CA SER A 62 -30.00 4.21 -23.37
C SER A 62 -29.28 3.54 -22.20
N LEU A 63 -29.91 3.40 -21.04
CA LEU A 63 -29.24 2.83 -19.86
C LEU A 63 -28.80 1.38 -20.05
N PHE A 64 -29.67 0.55 -20.62
CA PHE A 64 -29.39 -0.87 -20.84
C PHE A 64 -28.32 -1.09 -21.93
N PRO A 65 -28.40 -0.45 -23.12
CA PRO A 65 -27.27 -0.46 -24.07
C PRO A 65 -25.93 0.02 -23.47
N VAL A 66 -25.93 1.08 -22.66
CA VAL A 66 -24.72 1.58 -22.03
C VAL A 66 -24.16 0.61 -21.00
N PHE A 67 -25.02 -0.04 -20.23
CA PHE A 67 -24.64 -1.12 -19.32
C PHE A 67 -23.93 -2.27 -20.07
N LEU A 68 -24.53 -2.75 -21.15
CA LEU A 68 -23.94 -3.80 -21.98
C LEU A 68 -22.66 -3.33 -22.71
N PHE A 69 -22.58 -2.06 -23.08
CA PHE A 69 -21.36 -1.48 -23.64
C PHE A 69 -20.21 -1.51 -22.61
N GLY A 70 -20.50 -1.21 -21.34
CA GLY A 70 -19.53 -1.36 -20.26
C GLY A 70 -19.02 -2.79 -20.11
N MET A 71 -19.91 -3.78 -20.20
CA MET A 71 -19.56 -5.20 -20.19
C MET A 71 -18.68 -5.59 -21.39
N LEU A 72 -19.06 -5.19 -22.59
CA LEU A 72 -18.30 -5.47 -23.82
C LEU A 72 -16.92 -4.83 -23.77
N LEU A 73 -16.84 -3.57 -23.35
CA LEU A 73 -15.56 -2.88 -23.27
C LEU A 73 -14.61 -3.55 -22.27
N PHE A 74 -15.14 -3.97 -21.12
CA PHE A 74 -14.34 -4.74 -20.14
C PHE A 74 -13.86 -6.06 -20.75
N TYR A 75 -14.72 -6.78 -21.45
CA TYR A 75 -14.35 -8.01 -22.14
C TYR A 75 -13.22 -7.76 -23.15
N PHE A 76 -13.35 -6.76 -24.03
CA PHE A 76 -12.35 -6.50 -25.08
C PHE A 76 -11.00 -6.02 -24.52
N GLN A 77 -11.01 -5.21 -23.45
CA GLN A 77 -9.77 -4.73 -22.84
C GLN A 77 -9.05 -5.79 -21.99
N ASN A 78 -9.78 -6.82 -21.53
CA ASN A 78 -9.21 -7.88 -20.70
C ASN A 78 -9.29 -9.28 -21.33
N LYS A 79 -9.67 -9.40 -22.61
CA LYS A 79 -9.79 -10.69 -23.30
C LYS A 79 -8.47 -11.44 -23.44
N ASP A 80 -7.38 -10.70 -23.60
CA ASP A 80 -6.04 -11.25 -23.66
C ASP A 80 -5.53 -11.31 -22.22
N GLU A 81 -5.60 -12.50 -21.62
CA GLU A 81 -5.01 -12.72 -20.30
C GLU A 81 -3.53 -12.37 -20.36
N VAL A 82 -3.10 -11.51 -19.45
CA VAL A 82 -1.69 -11.15 -19.33
C VAL A 82 -0.94 -12.34 -18.75
N HIS A 83 -0.38 -13.16 -19.64
CA HIS A 83 0.43 -14.30 -19.23
C HIS A 83 1.83 -13.85 -18.80
N TYR A 84 2.39 -14.58 -17.82
CA TYR A 84 3.79 -14.40 -17.48
C TYR A 84 4.69 -14.98 -18.56
N PRO A 85 5.82 -14.32 -18.85
CA PRO A 85 6.76 -14.84 -19.86
C PRO A 85 7.44 -16.15 -19.44
N VAL A 86 7.46 -16.42 -18.14
CA VAL A 86 8.13 -17.58 -17.53
C VAL A 86 7.24 -18.11 -16.41
N GLU A 87 7.17 -19.44 -16.21
CA GLU A 87 6.34 -20.03 -15.18
C GLU A 87 6.92 -19.90 -13.78
N GLU A 88 8.24 -19.93 -13.66
CA GLU A 88 8.95 -19.82 -12.38
C GLU A 88 8.76 -18.42 -11.76
N GLN A 89 8.65 -18.37 -10.43
CA GLN A 89 8.55 -17.13 -9.66
C GLN A 89 9.80 -16.26 -9.83
N PHE A 90 10.98 -16.91 -9.91
CA PHE A 90 12.26 -16.24 -10.09
C PHE A 90 13.10 -16.98 -11.12
N VAL A 91 13.79 -16.23 -11.97
CA VAL A 91 14.77 -16.79 -12.91
C VAL A 91 16.07 -16.02 -12.81
N ARG A 92 17.16 -16.70 -12.51
CA ARG A 92 18.51 -16.11 -12.51
C ARG A 92 19.07 -16.13 -13.92
N ASP A 93 19.95 -15.19 -14.22
CA ASP A 93 20.70 -15.11 -15.50
C ASP A 93 19.82 -15.09 -16.75
N ILE A 94 18.67 -14.43 -16.63
CA ILE A 94 17.77 -14.21 -17.77
C ILE A 94 18.29 -13.06 -18.65
N LYS A 95 18.26 -13.25 -19.97
CA LYS A 95 18.57 -12.20 -20.95
C LYS A 95 17.28 -11.75 -21.61
N MET A 96 17.01 -10.44 -21.58
CA MET A 96 15.85 -9.83 -22.20
C MET A 96 16.28 -8.82 -23.23
N VAL A 97 15.64 -8.86 -24.40
CA VAL A 97 15.82 -7.87 -25.45
C VAL A 97 14.49 -7.17 -25.67
N GLY A 98 14.50 -5.86 -25.71
CA GLY A 98 13.28 -5.09 -25.92
C GLY A 98 13.53 -3.59 -26.00
N ARG A 99 12.44 -2.85 -26.12
CA ARG A 99 12.44 -1.40 -26.26
C ARG A 99 12.09 -0.72 -24.93
N ILE A 100 12.84 0.31 -24.59
CA ILE A 100 12.54 1.17 -23.44
C ILE A 100 11.32 2.03 -23.77
N SER A 101 10.26 1.93 -22.96
CA SER A 101 9.06 2.76 -23.13
C SER A 101 9.06 4.00 -22.26
N ASP A 102 9.61 3.91 -21.05
CA ASP A 102 9.62 5.00 -20.07
C ASP A 102 10.82 4.84 -19.13
N ILE A 103 11.39 5.96 -18.66
CA ILE A 103 12.52 5.99 -17.74
C ILE A 103 12.14 6.85 -16.52
N GLU A 104 12.24 6.28 -15.32
CA GLU A 104 12.08 7.03 -14.07
C GLU A 104 13.34 7.89 -13.80
N MET A 105 13.17 8.96 -13.01
CA MET A 105 14.32 9.74 -12.57
C MET A 105 15.29 8.87 -11.76
N LYS A 106 16.59 9.16 -11.89
CA LYS A 106 17.60 8.43 -11.13
C LYS A 106 17.47 8.73 -9.65
N ARG A 107 17.72 7.71 -8.85
CA ARG A 107 17.89 7.82 -7.40
C ARG A 107 19.37 7.79 -7.06
N LYS A 108 19.70 7.98 -5.79
CA LYS A 108 21.10 7.92 -5.32
C LYS A 108 21.79 6.60 -5.71
N ASN A 109 21.09 5.47 -5.58
CA ASN A 109 21.67 4.13 -5.72
C ASN A 109 21.04 3.26 -6.80
N ASP A 110 20.03 3.73 -7.53
CA ASP A 110 19.40 3.00 -8.62
C ASP A 110 18.60 3.92 -9.55
N PHE A 111 18.25 3.40 -10.72
CA PHE A 111 17.17 3.94 -11.54
C PHE A 111 16.33 2.81 -12.12
N LYS A 112 15.11 3.14 -12.53
CA LYS A 112 14.19 2.19 -13.12
C LYS A 112 13.73 2.65 -14.48
N PHE A 113 13.38 1.69 -15.32
CA PHE A 113 12.73 1.94 -16.59
C PHE A 113 11.78 0.79 -16.94
N LYS A 114 10.81 1.07 -17.81
CA LYS A 114 9.89 0.08 -18.34
C LYS A 114 10.43 -0.44 -19.67
N LEU A 115 10.58 -1.76 -19.76
CA LEU A 115 10.99 -2.48 -20.94
C LEU A 115 9.77 -3.18 -21.55
N VAL A 116 9.51 -2.93 -22.83
CA VAL A 116 8.60 -3.76 -23.63
C VAL A 116 9.45 -4.77 -24.36
N THR A 117 9.34 -6.05 -23.97
CA THR A 117 10.22 -7.10 -24.51
C THR A 117 9.83 -7.48 -25.92
N ASP A 118 10.83 -7.87 -26.73
CA ASP A 118 10.67 -8.56 -28.01
C ASP A 118 11.02 -10.04 -27.84
N SER A 119 12.04 -10.34 -27.02
CA SER A 119 12.44 -11.70 -26.71
C SER A 119 13.02 -11.83 -25.30
N ILE A 120 12.80 -12.98 -24.71
CA ILE A 120 13.27 -13.36 -23.39
C ILE A 120 13.98 -14.70 -23.52
N ILE A 121 15.22 -14.77 -23.08
CA ILE A 121 16.08 -15.96 -23.20
C ILE A 121 16.44 -16.41 -21.79
N THR A 122 16.01 -17.61 -21.45
CA THR A 122 16.42 -18.34 -20.25
C THR A 122 17.46 -19.38 -20.61
N ALA A 123 18.05 -20.05 -19.66
CA ALA A 123 18.99 -21.14 -19.91
C ALA A 123 18.39 -22.28 -20.76
N THR A 124 17.07 -22.49 -20.68
CA THR A 124 16.36 -23.63 -21.29
C THR A 124 15.46 -23.26 -22.44
N LYS A 125 15.01 -22.00 -22.54
CA LYS A 125 13.93 -21.61 -23.47
C LYS A 125 14.11 -20.18 -23.97
N LYS A 126 13.72 -19.96 -25.23
CA LYS A 126 13.55 -18.62 -25.80
C LYS A 126 12.06 -18.36 -25.99
N VAL A 127 11.56 -17.32 -25.36
CA VAL A 127 10.16 -16.86 -25.47
C VAL A 127 10.17 -15.55 -26.26
N THR A 128 9.35 -15.46 -27.29
CA THR A 128 9.12 -14.23 -28.06
C THR A 128 7.75 -13.69 -27.69
N GLY A 129 7.68 -12.41 -27.36
CA GLY A 129 6.42 -11.76 -27.01
C GLY A 129 6.62 -10.38 -26.39
N LYS A 130 5.54 -9.59 -26.42
CA LYS A 130 5.53 -8.25 -25.84
C LYS A 130 5.06 -8.32 -24.38
N TYR A 131 6.00 -8.24 -23.47
CA TYR A 131 5.74 -8.18 -22.03
C TYR A 131 6.28 -6.86 -21.50
N VAL A 132 5.56 -6.23 -20.57
CA VAL A 132 6.04 -5.01 -19.90
C VAL A 132 6.69 -5.40 -18.58
N ILE A 133 7.98 -5.07 -18.48
CA ILE A 133 8.80 -5.43 -17.32
C ILE A 133 9.45 -4.17 -16.76
N ILE A 134 9.41 -4.02 -15.43
CA ILE A 134 10.11 -2.94 -14.73
C ILE A 134 11.54 -3.40 -14.47
N CYS A 135 12.50 -2.78 -15.16
CA CYS A 135 13.92 -3.02 -14.98
C CYS A 135 14.46 -2.06 -13.91
N ARG A 136 15.15 -2.58 -12.91
CA ARG A 136 15.84 -1.81 -11.88
C ARG A 136 17.34 -2.05 -11.97
N VAL A 137 18.09 -1.01 -12.33
CA VAL A 137 19.55 -1.02 -12.41
C VAL A 137 20.11 -0.42 -11.14
N LYS A 138 20.92 -1.21 -10.41
CA LYS A 138 21.61 -0.74 -9.20
C LYS A 138 22.91 -0.04 -9.57
N ALA A 139 23.30 0.96 -8.77
CA ALA A 139 24.59 1.59 -8.89
C ALA A 139 25.65 0.58 -8.43
N GLY A 140 26.42 0.06 -9.41
CA GLY A 140 27.70 -0.58 -9.15
C GLY A 140 28.80 0.49 -9.04
N GLU A 141 29.67 0.59 -10.06
CA GLU A 141 30.58 1.72 -10.20
C GLU A 141 29.80 2.99 -10.59
N ILE A 142 29.95 4.06 -9.79
CA ILE A 142 29.17 5.30 -9.94
C ILE A 142 29.32 5.91 -11.34
N ASN A 143 30.55 5.90 -11.88
CA ASN A 143 30.82 6.47 -13.22
C ASN A 143 30.10 5.70 -14.33
N GLU A 144 30.10 4.38 -14.29
CA GLU A 144 29.41 3.54 -15.25
C GLU A 144 27.89 3.71 -15.18
N PHE A 145 27.37 3.74 -13.98
CA PHE A 145 25.95 3.99 -13.70
C PHE A 145 25.49 5.35 -14.27
N LEU A 146 26.23 6.42 -14.00
CA LEU A 146 25.91 7.75 -14.52
C LEU A 146 26.04 7.83 -16.04
N ASN A 147 27.06 7.18 -16.61
CA ASN A 147 27.25 7.12 -18.06
C ASN A 147 26.12 6.35 -18.75
N LEU A 148 25.70 5.21 -18.20
CA LEU A 148 24.55 4.46 -18.69
C LEU A 148 23.28 5.32 -18.66
N TYR A 149 22.96 5.92 -17.50
CA TYR A 149 21.77 6.76 -17.34
C TYR A 149 21.74 7.94 -18.31
N LYS A 150 22.91 8.56 -18.60
CA LYS A 150 23.02 9.64 -19.58
C LYS A 150 22.74 9.20 -21.02
N LYS A 151 23.11 7.96 -21.37
CA LYS A 151 22.96 7.41 -22.73
C LYS A 151 21.58 6.83 -23.01
N LEU A 152 20.84 6.40 -21.96
CA LEU A 152 19.54 5.80 -22.13
C LEU A 152 18.47 6.83 -22.49
N ASN A 153 17.66 6.50 -23.49
CA ASN A 153 16.52 7.29 -23.94
C ASN A 153 15.32 6.38 -24.20
N PRO A 154 14.09 6.88 -24.02
CA PRO A 154 12.89 6.19 -24.48
C PRO A 154 12.98 5.88 -25.98
N GLY A 155 12.68 4.64 -26.36
CA GLY A 155 12.83 4.15 -27.72
C GLY A 155 14.09 3.31 -27.96
N ASN A 156 15.13 3.40 -27.12
CA ASN A 156 16.31 2.56 -27.27
C ASN A 156 15.93 1.08 -27.20
N VAL A 157 16.53 0.28 -28.08
CA VAL A 157 16.47 -1.18 -27.99
C VAL A 157 17.68 -1.65 -27.21
N VAL A 158 17.43 -2.35 -26.12
CA VAL A 158 18.46 -2.80 -25.17
C VAL A 158 18.44 -4.32 -25.00
N SER A 159 19.62 -4.87 -24.72
CA SER A 159 19.80 -6.23 -24.23
C SER A 159 20.22 -6.17 -22.77
N ILE A 160 19.51 -6.88 -21.90
CA ILE A 160 19.68 -6.77 -20.46
C ILE A 160 19.81 -8.16 -19.86
N LYS A 161 20.81 -8.36 -19.00
CA LYS A 161 20.95 -9.54 -18.16
C LYS A 161 20.59 -9.21 -16.73
N GLY A 162 19.90 -10.12 -16.05
CA GLY A 162 19.51 -9.88 -14.67
C GLY A 162 18.74 -11.02 -14.02
N VAL A 163 18.14 -10.72 -12.88
CA VAL A 163 17.28 -11.64 -12.13
C VAL A 163 15.83 -11.20 -12.31
N TYR A 164 15.04 -12.04 -12.92
CA TYR A 164 13.61 -11.82 -13.10
C TYR A 164 12.83 -12.29 -11.89
N ASN A 165 11.77 -11.55 -11.56
CA ASN A 165 10.82 -11.85 -10.48
C ASN A 165 9.41 -11.41 -10.91
N LYS A 166 8.41 -12.28 -10.74
CA LYS A 166 6.99 -11.97 -11.03
C LYS A 166 6.37 -10.93 -10.10
N GLY A 167 7.03 -10.60 -8.99
CA GLY A 167 6.45 -9.85 -7.87
C GLY A 167 5.93 -10.79 -6.78
N LYS A 168 5.75 -10.24 -5.59
CA LYS A 168 5.27 -11.02 -4.43
C LYS A 168 3.77 -11.24 -4.51
N ASN A 169 3.33 -12.46 -4.26
CA ASN A 169 1.94 -12.78 -3.93
C ASN A 169 1.63 -12.28 -2.51
N THR A 170 0.37 -12.31 -2.14
CA THR A 170 -0.07 -12.15 -0.75
C THR A 170 0.52 -13.29 0.08
N ARG A 171 1.39 -12.94 1.03
CA ARG A 171 2.14 -13.88 1.85
C ARG A 171 1.60 -13.92 3.28
N ASN A 172 0.96 -12.85 3.75
CA ASN A 172 0.40 -12.73 5.08
C ASN A 172 -1.07 -12.29 5.00
N PRO A 173 -1.90 -12.62 6.00
CA PRO A 173 -3.28 -12.12 6.06
C PRO A 173 -3.33 -10.59 6.03
N GLY A 174 -4.28 -10.02 5.29
CA GLY A 174 -4.44 -8.57 5.16
C GLY A 174 -3.38 -7.86 4.30
N GLU A 175 -2.43 -8.59 3.70
CA GLU A 175 -1.42 -8.00 2.82
C GLU A 175 -2.03 -7.64 1.46
N PHE A 176 -1.65 -6.47 0.93
CA PHE A 176 -2.09 -6.04 -0.40
C PHE A 176 -1.50 -6.90 -1.51
N ASP A 177 -2.34 -7.44 -2.39
CA ASP A 177 -1.89 -8.23 -3.54
C ASP A 177 -1.27 -7.34 -4.63
N TYR A 178 0.02 -7.04 -4.44
CA TYR A 178 0.79 -6.21 -5.35
C TYR A 178 1.01 -6.86 -6.72
N ARG A 179 1.07 -8.18 -6.77
CA ARG A 179 1.26 -8.93 -8.02
C ARG A 179 0.04 -8.80 -8.94
N THR A 180 -1.15 -9.08 -8.41
CA THR A 180 -2.40 -8.93 -9.17
C THR A 180 -2.65 -7.47 -9.57
N TYR A 181 -2.30 -6.52 -8.71
CA TYR A 181 -2.35 -5.09 -9.03
C TYR A 181 -1.46 -4.72 -10.24
N LEU A 182 -0.22 -5.24 -10.29
CA LEU A 182 0.68 -4.99 -11.41
C LEU A 182 0.20 -5.64 -12.71
N LEU A 183 -0.33 -6.88 -12.64
CA LEU A 183 -0.91 -7.55 -13.80
C LEU A 183 -2.05 -6.75 -14.42
N LYS A 184 -2.96 -6.21 -13.60
CA LYS A 184 -4.02 -5.33 -14.07
C LYS A 184 -3.49 -4.06 -14.74
N LYS A 185 -2.25 -3.65 -14.46
CA LYS A 185 -1.52 -2.58 -15.17
C LYS A 185 -0.69 -3.07 -16.36
N GLY A 186 -0.85 -4.32 -16.75
CA GLY A 186 -0.12 -4.94 -17.85
C GLY A 186 1.36 -5.19 -17.54
N ILE A 187 1.80 -5.08 -16.29
CA ILE A 187 3.19 -5.28 -15.87
C ILE A 187 3.35 -6.73 -15.41
N THR A 188 4.22 -7.48 -16.11
CA THR A 188 4.40 -8.91 -15.88
C THR A 188 5.56 -9.26 -14.96
N GLY A 189 6.29 -8.29 -14.44
CA GLY A 189 7.33 -8.55 -13.46
C GLY A 189 8.43 -7.50 -13.40
N PHE A 190 9.46 -7.86 -12.67
CA PHE A 190 10.63 -7.04 -12.41
C PHE A 190 11.90 -7.72 -12.89
N LEU A 191 12.83 -6.95 -13.43
CA LEU A 191 14.19 -7.39 -13.74
C LEU A 191 15.19 -6.60 -12.89
N SER A 192 15.86 -7.27 -11.97
CA SER A 192 16.91 -6.67 -11.15
C SER A 192 18.27 -6.85 -11.80
N VAL A 193 18.89 -5.74 -12.16
CA VAL A 193 20.22 -5.68 -12.79
C VAL A 193 21.22 -5.20 -11.74
N LYS A 194 22.22 -6.02 -11.43
CA LYS A 194 23.19 -5.72 -10.38
C LYS A 194 24.32 -4.81 -10.88
N ASN A 195 24.70 -4.95 -12.15
CA ASN A 195 25.81 -4.23 -12.75
C ASN A 195 25.30 -3.44 -13.96
N PRO A 196 25.58 -2.13 -14.08
CA PRO A 196 25.25 -1.33 -15.25
C PRO A 196 25.80 -1.91 -16.57
N LYS A 197 26.91 -2.64 -16.54
CA LYS A 197 27.47 -3.35 -17.73
C LYS A 197 26.57 -4.43 -18.31
N ASP A 198 25.65 -4.96 -17.53
CA ASP A 198 24.67 -5.96 -17.99
C ASP A 198 23.56 -5.35 -18.86
N VAL A 199 23.60 -4.03 -19.10
CA VAL A 199 22.67 -3.31 -19.98
C VAL A 199 23.44 -2.84 -21.21
N GLU A 200 23.15 -3.43 -22.34
CA GLU A 200 23.78 -3.12 -23.64
C GLU A 200 22.76 -2.44 -24.57
N ILE A 201 23.10 -1.29 -25.13
CA ILE A 201 22.27 -0.59 -26.11
C ILE A 201 22.55 -1.18 -27.49
N LEU A 202 21.60 -1.95 -28.04
CA LEU A 202 21.71 -2.59 -29.34
C LEU A 202 21.41 -1.63 -30.49
N ARG A 203 20.40 -0.77 -30.29
CA ARG A 203 20.02 0.26 -31.27
C ARG A 203 19.62 1.53 -30.54
N SER A 204 20.19 2.64 -30.98
CA SER A 204 19.89 3.98 -30.46
C SER A 204 18.70 4.62 -31.20
N THR A 205 17.60 3.88 -31.31
CA THR A 205 16.34 4.43 -31.82
C THR A 205 15.73 5.34 -30.74
N ILE A 206 15.46 6.58 -31.07
CA ILE A 206 14.87 7.56 -30.20
C ILE A 206 13.40 7.73 -30.60
N SER A 207 12.51 7.59 -29.66
CA SER A 207 11.11 7.99 -29.83
C SER A 207 11.03 9.49 -29.60
N PRO A 208 10.76 10.35 -30.61
CA PRO A 208 11.00 11.79 -30.51
C PRO A 208 10.23 12.43 -29.36
N PHE A 209 8.92 12.17 -29.27
CA PHE A 209 8.05 12.79 -28.28
C PHE A 209 8.32 12.30 -26.83
N PRO A 210 8.37 10.99 -26.52
CA PRO A 210 8.75 10.53 -25.19
C PRO A 210 10.16 10.98 -24.77
N SER A 211 11.10 11.02 -25.69
CA SER A 211 12.47 11.47 -25.40
C SER A 211 12.54 12.97 -25.08
N LEU A 212 11.77 13.79 -25.79
CA LEU A 212 11.64 15.22 -25.47
C LEU A 212 11.07 15.42 -24.05
N ILE A 213 9.99 14.73 -23.71
CA ILE A 213 9.42 14.80 -22.38
C ILE A 213 10.43 14.35 -21.31
N PHE A 214 11.12 13.25 -21.55
CA PHE A 214 12.14 12.74 -20.63
C PHE A 214 13.28 13.75 -20.44
N SER A 215 13.78 14.38 -21.52
CA SER A 215 14.86 15.38 -21.45
C SER A 215 14.43 16.62 -20.69
N VAL A 216 13.19 17.10 -20.89
CA VAL A 216 12.62 18.24 -20.13
C VAL A 216 12.48 17.89 -18.65
N ARG A 217 11.93 16.73 -18.32
CA ARG A 217 11.82 16.26 -16.93
C ARG A 217 13.18 16.14 -16.24
N LYS A 218 14.17 15.62 -16.96
CA LYS A 218 15.54 15.49 -16.48
C LYS A 218 16.19 16.84 -16.22
N SER A 219 16.05 17.79 -17.14
CA SER A 219 16.58 19.16 -16.98
C SER A 219 15.93 19.87 -15.79
N ILE A 220 14.63 19.74 -15.60
CA ILE A 220 13.91 20.30 -14.42
C ILE A 220 14.43 19.64 -13.14
N ALA A 221 14.60 18.30 -13.12
CA ALA A 221 15.09 17.59 -11.94
C ALA A 221 16.52 18.02 -11.57
N GLU A 222 17.42 18.12 -12.54
CA GLU A 222 18.80 18.59 -12.35
C GLU A 222 18.82 20.04 -11.82
N LYS A 223 17.92 20.88 -12.31
CA LYS A 223 17.81 22.25 -11.84
C LYS A 223 17.29 22.37 -10.41
N ILE A 224 16.35 21.48 -10.02
CA ILE A 224 15.89 21.39 -8.63
C ILE A 224 17.03 20.94 -7.71
N ASP A 225 17.84 19.96 -8.14
CA ASP A 225 18.99 19.47 -7.39
C ASP A 225 20.05 20.55 -7.16
N GLU A 226 20.24 21.43 -8.17
CA GLU A 226 21.20 22.54 -8.09
C GLU A 226 20.76 23.65 -7.12
N LEU A 227 19.47 23.99 -7.13
CA LEU A 227 18.93 25.17 -6.43
C LEU A 227 18.45 24.91 -5.00
N HIS A 228 18.07 23.69 -4.69
CA HIS A 228 17.40 23.39 -3.42
C HIS A 228 18.24 22.47 -2.50
N LYS A 229 17.98 22.59 -1.19
CA LYS A 229 18.60 21.69 -0.19
C LYS A 229 18.09 20.25 -0.34
N PRO A 230 18.90 19.21 -0.05
CA PRO A 230 18.54 17.81 -0.20
C PRO A 230 17.21 17.43 0.45
N GLN A 231 16.89 18.01 1.62
CA GLN A 231 15.64 17.76 2.33
C GLN A 231 14.39 18.27 1.59
N ALA A 232 14.53 19.33 0.79
CA ALA A 232 13.44 19.94 0.03
C ALA A 232 13.25 19.29 -1.34
N VAL A 233 14.33 18.78 -1.94
CA VAL A 233 14.36 18.22 -3.31
C VAL A 233 13.30 17.15 -3.50
N GLY A 234 13.19 16.19 -2.58
CA GLY A 234 12.23 15.09 -2.69
C GLY A 234 10.77 15.56 -2.78
N LEU A 235 10.38 16.54 -1.96
CA LEU A 235 9.03 17.10 -2.02
C LEU A 235 8.79 17.89 -3.30
N ILE A 236 9.73 18.74 -3.72
CA ILE A 236 9.58 19.56 -4.95
C ILE A 236 9.49 18.67 -6.19
N LYS A 237 10.35 17.64 -6.32
CA LYS A 237 10.24 16.65 -7.41
C LYS A 237 8.93 15.88 -7.36
N GLY A 238 8.45 15.53 -6.15
CA GLY A 238 7.14 14.92 -5.95
C GLY A 238 5.99 15.79 -6.49
N LEU A 239 6.02 17.10 -6.21
CA LEU A 239 4.98 18.05 -6.60
C LEU A 239 5.02 18.44 -8.09
N LEU A 240 6.21 18.61 -8.66
CA LEU A 240 6.37 19.09 -10.04
C LEU A 240 6.50 17.96 -11.06
N LEU A 241 7.20 16.90 -10.74
CA LEU A 241 7.50 15.79 -11.64
C LEU A 241 6.73 14.51 -11.33
N GLY A 242 6.07 14.47 -10.16
CA GLY A 242 5.41 13.26 -9.67
C GLY A 242 6.37 12.20 -9.14
N ASP A 243 7.64 12.51 -8.96
CA ASP A 243 8.65 11.59 -8.48
C ASP A 243 8.86 11.72 -6.95
N LYS A 244 8.43 10.69 -6.22
CA LYS A 244 8.52 10.59 -4.75
C LYS A 244 9.73 9.81 -4.27
N SER A 245 10.60 9.42 -5.17
CA SER A 245 11.64 8.42 -4.91
C SER A 245 12.70 8.93 -3.92
N GLU A 246 12.90 10.24 -3.82
CA GLU A 246 13.88 10.85 -2.94
C GLU A 246 13.31 11.28 -1.57
N ILE A 247 12.01 11.11 -1.34
CA ILE A 247 11.43 11.30 0.00
C ILE A 247 11.79 10.09 0.85
N ASP A 248 12.44 10.31 2.00
CA ASP A 248 12.81 9.24 2.91
C ASP A 248 11.59 8.55 3.54
N ASN A 249 11.81 7.38 4.13
CA ASN A 249 10.71 6.59 4.68
C ASN A 249 10.12 7.22 5.95
N GLU A 250 10.95 7.85 6.79
CA GLU A 250 10.50 8.53 8.01
C GLU A 250 9.52 9.66 7.64
N THR A 251 9.93 10.56 6.75
CA THR A 251 9.06 11.63 6.22
C THR A 251 7.77 11.07 5.61
N LYS A 252 7.85 9.97 4.83
CA LYS A 252 6.62 9.33 4.30
C LYS A 252 5.67 8.87 5.39
N MET A 253 6.19 8.26 6.45
CA MET A 253 5.38 7.80 7.57
C MET A 253 4.76 8.97 8.33
N GLU A 254 5.48 10.09 8.52
CA GLU A 254 4.95 11.31 9.12
C GLU A 254 3.76 11.86 8.31
N PHE A 255 3.85 11.88 6.96
CA PHE A 255 2.73 12.27 6.09
C PHE A 255 1.54 11.31 6.19
N ILE A 256 1.80 10.01 6.34
CA ILE A 256 0.73 9.01 6.51
C ILE A 256 0.05 9.19 7.86
N ASN A 257 0.82 9.31 8.94
CA ASN A 257 0.29 9.41 10.30
C ASN A 257 -0.44 10.75 10.54
N SER A 258 0.00 11.83 9.89
CA SER A 258 -0.73 13.12 9.91
C SER A 258 -1.96 13.15 8.98
N GLY A 259 -2.21 12.08 8.21
CA GLY A 259 -3.36 11.94 7.30
C GLY A 259 -3.27 12.76 6.01
N VAL A 260 -2.09 13.29 5.69
CA VAL A 260 -1.87 14.10 4.49
C VAL A 260 -1.03 13.39 3.41
N ALA A 261 -0.94 12.07 3.46
CA ALA A 261 -0.22 11.24 2.48
C ALA A 261 -0.65 11.51 1.02
N HIS A 262 -1.92 11.89 0.80
CA HIS A 262 -2.46 12.23 -0.52
C HIS A 262 -1.77 13.43 -1.16
N VAL A 263 -1.15 14.30 -0.37
CA VAL A 263 -0.43 15.50 -0.85
C VAL A 263 0.92 15.14 -1.47
N LEU A 264 1.54 14.03 -1.03
CA LEU A 264 2.77 13.51 -1.65
C LEU A 264 2.55 13.03 -3.10
N ALA A 265 1.32 12.70 -3.46
CA ALA A 265 0.95 12.44 -4.85
C ALA A 265 0.51 13.75 -5.51
N VAL A 266 0.87 13.94 -6.78
CA VAL A 266 0.28 15.05 -7.52
C VAL A 266 -1.24 14.90 -7.50
N SER A 267 -1.92 15.91 -6.98
CA SER A 267 -3.35 15.88 -6.71
C SER A 267 -4.13 16.77 -7.68
N GLY A 268 -5.45 16.52 -7.79
CA GLY A 268 -6.33 17.37 -8.57
C GLY A 268 -6.36 18.83 -8.10
N GLN A 269 -6.11 19.07 -6.82
CA GLN A 269 -6.03 20.41 -6.25
C GLN A 269 -4.83 21.20 -6.80
N GLN A 270 -3.66 20.54 -6.98
CA GLN A 270 -2.48 21.17 -7.58
C GLN A 270 -2.74 21.58 -9.04
N VAL A 271 -3.44 20.72 -9.80
CA VAL A 271 -3.89 21.04 -11.17
C VAL A 271 -4.81 22.26 -11.17
N GLY A 272 -5.78 22.30 -10.25
CA GLY A 272 -6.67 23.44 -10.07
C GLY A 272 -5.90 24.72 -9.70
N PHE A 273 -4.91 24.61 -8.83
CA PHE A 273 -4.07 25.74 -8.42
C PHE A 273 -3.21 26.26 -9.58
N ILE A 274 -2.59 25.38 -10.37
CA ILE A 274 -1.87 25.73 -11.58
C ILE A 274 -2.81 26.43 -12.57
N ALA A 275 -4.01 25.89 -12.79
CA ALA A 275 -5.00 26.53 -13.67
C ALA A 275 -5.31 27.95 -13.21
N VAL A 276 -5.52 28.20 -11.91
CA VAL A 276 -5.77 29.53 -11.36
C VAL A 276 -4.58 30.47 -11.58
N ILE A 277 -3.35 30.03 -11.31
CA ILE A 277 -2.14 30.83 -11.56
C ILE A 277 -2.10 31.28 -13.02
N PHE A 278 -2.30 30.38 -13.97
CA PHE A 278 -2.20 30.72 -15.39
C PHE A 278 -3.40 31.50 -15.90
N ILE A 279 -4.62 31.32 -15.35
CA ILE A 279 -5.77 32.19 -15.61
C ILE A 279 -5.48 33.63 -15.16
N ILE A 280 -4.83 33.82 -14.02
CA ILE A 280 -4.45 35.13 -13.52
C ILE A 280 -3.32 35.72 -14.38
N LEU A 281 -2.29 34.93 -14.67
CA LEU A 281 -1.14 35.33 -15.48
C LEU A 281 -1.58 35.81 -16.88
N PHE A 282 -2.50 35.08 -17.49
CA PHE A 282 -3.09 35.42 -18.81
C PHE A 282 -4.35 36.29 -18.69
N GLY A 283 -4.59 36.92 -17.54
CA GLY A 283 -5.83 37.65 -17.26
C GLY A 283 -6.14 38.85 -18.22
N ARG A 284 -5.08 39.41 -18.83
CA ARG A 284 -5.20 40.54 -19.80
C ARG A 284 -5.50 40.09 -21.23
N VAL A 285 -5.45 38.79 -21.52
CA VAL A 285 -5.71 38.24 -22.85
C VAL A 285 -7.19 37.87 -22.99
N ASN A 286 -7.70 37.82 -24.23
CA ASN A 286 -9.10 37.44 -24.47
C ASN A 286 -9.39 36.04 -23.92
N ILE A 287 -10.66 35.78 -23.58
CA ILE A 287 -11.07 34.55 -22.89
C ILE A 287 -10.70 33.27 -23.66
N TYR A 288 -10.78 33.29 -25.00
CA TYR A 288 -10.48 32.11 -25.82
C TYR A 288 -9.01 31.78 -25.77
N LEU A 289 -8.12 32.78 -25.97
CA LEU A 289 -6.67 32.58 -25.94
C LEU A 289 -6.19 32.25 -24.51
N ARG A 290 -6.74 32.90 -23.48
CA ARG A 290 -6.48 32.61 -22.07
C ARG A 290 -6.81 31.15 -21.74
N THR A 291 -7.98 30.70 -22.15
CA THR A 291 -8.41 29.31 -21.94
C THR A 291 -7.50 28.35 -22.70
N ALA A 292 -7.20 28.63 -23.97
CA ALA A 292 -6.30 27.79 -24.76
C ALA A 292 -4.91 27.66 -24.12
N LEU A 293 -4.31 28.78 -23.70
CA LEU A 293 -3.00 28.76 -23.02
C LEU A 293 -3.03 28.00 -21.69
N THR A 294 -4.09 28.16 -20.89
CA THR A 294 -4.25 27.43 -19.63
C THR A 294 -4.37 25.92 -19.90
N VAL A 295 -5.16 25.53 -20.89
CA VAL A 295 -5.33 24.15 -21.29
C VAL A 295 -4.01 23.55 -21.76
N VAL A 296 -3.26 24.25 -22.60
CA VAL A 296 -1.92 23.81 -23.04
C VAL A 296 -1.00 23.61 -21.83
N THR A 297 -1.01 24.54 -20.87
CA THR A 297 -0.22 24.40 -19.64
C THR A 297 -0.61 23.15 -18.84
N LEU A 298 -1.92 22.87 -18.69
CA LEU A 298 -2.37 21.67 -17.98
C LEU A 298 -1.97 20.37 -18.70
N ILE A 299 -2.01 20.37 -20.04
CA ILE A 299 -1.53 19.23 -20.83
C ILE A 299 0.00 19.05 -20.65
N LEU A 300 0.76 20.13 -20.70
CA LEU A 300 2.21 20.07 -20.45
C LEU A 300 2.50 19.55 -19.04
N PHE A 301 1.76 20.01 -18.03
CA PHE A 301 1.90 19.53 -16.67
C PHE A 301 1.56 18.03 -16.55
N LEU A 302 0.50 17.56 -17.24
CA LEU A 302 0.15 16.14 -17.31
C LEU A 302 1.30 15.30 -17.92
N LEU A 303 1.90 15.78 -19.00
CA LEU A 303 3.05 15.13 -19.66
C LEU A 303 4.28 15.09 -18.73
N ILE A 304 4.59 16.21 -18.09
CA ILE A 304 5.73 16.33 -17.17
C ILE A 304 5.56 15.45 -15.93
N THR A 305 4.34 15.31 -15.42
CA THR A 305 4.06 14.43 -14.26
C THR A 305 3.97 12.95 -14.62
N GLY A 306 4.12 12.57 -15.89
CA GLY A 306 4.12 11.18 -16.35
C GLY A 306 2.72 10.54 -16.37
N PHE A 307 1.71 11.30 -16.78
CA PHE A 307 0.32 10.84 -16.90
C PHE A 307 -0.27 10.27 -15.59
N GLN A 308 0.08 10.87 -14.47
CA GLN A 308 -0.50 10.42 -13.21
C GLN A 308 -2.04 10.49 -13.25
N ALA A 309 -2.70 9.42 -12.81
CA ALA A 309 -4.16 9.28 -12.90
C ALA A 309 -4.92 10.44 -12.23
N ALA A 310 -4.42 10.98 -11.11
CA ALA A 310 -5.02 12.13 -10.44
C ALA A 310 -4.95 13.42 -11.27
N VAL A 311 -3.81 13.64 -11.95
CA VAL A 311 -3.60 14.80 -12.84
C VAL A 311 -4.49 14.69 -14.07
N LEU A 312 -4.55 13.50 -14.67
CA LEU A 312 -5.41 13.23 -15.83
C LEU A 312 -6.87 13.53 -15.52
N ARG A 313 -7.40 13.03 -14.40
CA ARG A 313 -8.78 13.31 -13.96
C ARG A 313 -9.05 14.80 -13.82
N ALA A 314 -8.17 15.49 -13.10
CA ALA A 314 -8.33 16.93 -12.87
C ALA A 314 -8.22 17.75 -14.15
N THR A 315 -7.35 17.36 -15.08
CA THR A 315 -7.20 17.98 -16.39
C THR A 315 -8.47 17.80 -17.22
N ILE A 316 -9.06 16.59 -17.25
CA ILE A 316 -10.34 16.34 -17.95
C ILE A 316 -11.47 17.17 -17.32
N MET A 317 -11.55 17.23 -15.98
CA MET A 317 -12.56 18.06 -15.30
C MET A 317 -12.38 19.54 -15.64
N ALA A 318 -11.16 20.05 -15.63
CA ALA A 318 -10.86 21.42 -16.02
C ALA A 318 -11.26 21.68 -17.47
N PHE A 319 -11.01 20.74 -18.37
CA PHE A 319 -11.47 20.82 -19.77
C PHE A 319 -12.98 20.98 -19.88
N VAL A 320 -13.75 20.21 -19.12
CA VAL A 320 -15.22 20.30 -19.10
C VAL A 320 -15.68 21.67 -18.58
N VAL A 321 -15.01 22.19 -17.52
CA VAL A 321 -15.30 23.54 -17.00
C VAL A 321 -15.06 24.60 -18.05
N PHE A 322 -13.92 24.55 -18.72
CA PHE A 322 -13.56 25.52 -19.77
C PHE A 322 -14.49 25.42 -20.99
N ALA A 323 -14.83 24.21 -21.41
CA ALA A 323 -15.78 24.00 -22.52
C ALA A 323 -17.17 24.56 -22.19
N ALA A 324 -17.66 24.37 -20.97
CA ALA A 324 -18.91 24.96 -20.52
C ALA A 324 -18.86 26.50 -20.52
N SER A 325 -17.77 27.08 -20.00
CA SER A 325 -17.55 28.52 -19.98
C SER A 325 -17.51 29.12 -21.38
N LEU A 326 -16.81 28.51 -22.33
CA LEU A 326 -16.72 28.95 -23.70
C LEU A 326 -18.04 28.81 -24.48
N SER A 327 -18.86 27.84 -24.10
CA SER A 327 -20.17 27.61 -24.74
C SER A 327 -21.31 28.36 -24.09
N ASN A 328 -21.03 29.30 -23.16
CA ASN A 328 -22.01 30.04 -22.36
C ASN A 328 -23.05 29.13 -21.68
N ARG A 329 -22.62 27.91 -21.25
CA ARG A 329 -23.46 26.98 -20.51
C ARG A 329 -23.14 27.05 -19.03
N GLU A 330 -24.16 26.89 -18.20
CA GLU A 330 -23.95 26.80 -16.76
C GLU A 330 -23.10 25.56 -16.41
N PHE A 331 -22.09 25.77 -15.58
CA PHE A 331 -21.26 24.72 -15.05
C PHE A 331 -22.06 23.85 -14.09
N ASN A 332 -22.02 22.53 -14.33
CA ASN A 332 -22.63 21.56 -13.44
C ASN A 332 -21.59 20.53 -12.99
N ALA A 333 -21.23 20.57 -11.71
CA ALA A 333 -20.21 19.70 -11.13
C ALA A 333 -20.53 18.22 -11.27
N TRP A 334 -21.81 17.83 -11.17
CA TRP A 334 -22.25 16.45 -11.33
C TRP A 334 -22.01 15.91 -12.75
N ASN A 335 -22.34 16.71 -13.76
CA ASN A 335 -22.09 16.33 -15.14
C ASN A 335 -20.59 16.28 -15.46
N SER A 336 -19.80 17.18 -14.87
CA SER A 336 -18.35 17.21 -15.09
C SER A 336 -17.66 15.97 -14.56
N ILE A 337 -18.03 15.50 -13.35
CA ILE A 337 -17.47 14.28 -12.78
C ILE A 337 -17.92 13.04 -13.55
N ALA A 338 -19.17 13.01 -14.03
CA ALA A 338 -19.70 11.91 -14.84
C ALA A 338 -18.96 11.80 -16.17
N ILE A 339 -18.72 12.92 -16.87
CA ILE A 339 -17.95 12.93 -18.12
C ILE A 339 -16.51 12.47 -17.87
N ALA A 340 -15.87 12.98 -16.82
CA ALA A 340 -14.50 12.58 -16.47
C ALA A 340 -14.41 11.08 -16.18
N ALA A 341 -15.35 10.52 -15.43
CA ALA A 341 -15.42 9.09 -15.17
C ALA A 341 -15.58 8.28 -16.45
N LEU A 342 -16.53 8.65 -17.32
CA LEU A 342 -16.77 7.96 -18.59
C LEU A 342 -15.55 7.99 -19.49
N VAL A 343 -14.92 9.17 -19.68
CA VAL A 343 -13.73 9.28 -20.54
C VAL A 343 -12.60 8.39 -20.03
N ILE A 344 -12.30 8.41 -18.74
CA ILE A 344 -11.22 7.61 -18.15
C ILE A 344 -11.53 6.12 -18.27
N LEU A 345 -12.77 5.71 -17.94
CA LEU A 345 -13.15 4.29 -17.98
C LEU A 345 -13.27 3.75 -19.41
N VAL A 346 -13.58 4.59 -20.39
CA VAL A 346 -13.53 4.21 -21.82
C VAL A 346 -12.09 4.00 -22.27
N MET A 347 -11.14 4.83 -21.79
CA MET A 347 -9.71 4.65 -22.08
C MET A 347 -9.14 3.40 -21.42
N ASP A 348 -9.49 3.14 -20.15
CA ASP A 348 -9.03 1.99 -19.38
C ASP A 348 -10.05 1.62 -18.30
N VAL A 349 -10.78 0.53 -18.53
CA VAL A 349 -11.83 0.03 -17.61
C VAL A 349 -11.26 -0.41 -16.27
N ASN A 350 -9.98 -0.81 -16.21
CA ASN A 350 -9.32 -1.28 -14.99
C ASN A 350 -9.07 -0.17 -13.99
N GLN A 351 -9.15 1.11 -14.42
CA GLN A 351 -9.09 2.26 -13.52
C GLN A 351 -10.20 2.22 -12.46
N LEU A 352 -11.35 1.59 -12.73
CA LEU A 352 -12.44 1.44 -11.76
C LEU A 352 -11.98 0.70 -10.49
N PHE A 353 -11.03 -0.22 -10.62
CA PHE A 353 -10.48 -1.02 -9.53
C PHE A 353 -9.18 -0.44 -8.95
N ASP A 354 -8.71 0.72 -9.47
CA ASP A 354 -7.53 1.41 -8.95
C ASP A 354 -7.91 2.23 -7.70
N PRO A 355 -7.20 2.02 -6.55
CA PRO A 355 -7.47 2.78 -5.33
C PRO A 355 -7.43 4.30 -5.51
N GLY A 356 -6.53 4.78 -6.37
CA GLY A 356 -6.41 6.22 -6.65
C GLY A 356 -7.63 6.76 -7.38
N PHE A 357 -8.22 6.00 -8.31
CA PHE A 357 -9.47 6.36 -8.98
C PHE A 357 -10.61 6.41 -7.96
N GLN A 358 -10.79 5.36 -7.18
CA GLN A 358 -11.88 5.24 -6.21
C GLN A 358 -11.84 6.36 -5.17
N LEU A 359 -10.70 6.56 -4.51
CA LEU A 359 -10.53 7.61 -3.51
C LEU A 359 -10.80 9.01 -4.07
N SER A 360 -10.30 9.30 -5.27
CA SER A 360 -10.46 10.63 -5.88
C SER A 360 -11.92 10.92 -6.29
N PHE A 361 -12.58 9.97 -6.95
CA PHE A 361 -13.97 10.18 -7.37
C PHE A 361 -14.92 10.25 -6.19
N VAL A 362 -14.73 9.38 -5.19
CA VAL A 362 -15.57 9.38 -3.98
C VAL A 362 -15.36 10.66 -3.16
N ALA A 363 -14.12 11.17 -3.03
CA ALA A 363 -13.85 12.45 -2.37
C ALA A 363 -14.61 13.60 -3.04
N VAL A 364 -14.55 13.71 -4.37
CA VAL A 364 -15.24 14.77 -5.12
C VAL A 364 -16.76 14.61 -5.03
N LEU A 365 -17.29 13.38 -5.20
CA LEU A 365 -18.72 13.10 -5.08
C LEU A 365 -19.25 13.46 -3.69
N ALA A 366 -18.52 13.08 -2.63
CA ALA A 366 -18.90 13.42 -1.27
C ALA A 366 -18.84 14.93 -1.01
N THR A 367 -17.81 15.60 -1.51
CA THR A 367 -17.70 17.07 -1.39
C THR A 367 -18.86 17.76 -2.11
N ILE A 368 -19.20 17.38 -3.34
CA ILE A 368 -20.34 17.97 -4.08
C ILE A 368 -21.67 17.66 -3.38
N GLY A 369 -21.82 16.46 -2.81
CA GLY A 369 -23.06 16.03 -2.16
C GLY A 369 -23.27 16.58 -0.75
N LEU A 370 -22.22 16.61 0.07
CA LEU A 370 -22.33 16.95 1.51
C LEU A 370 -22.04 18.43 1.80
N TYR A 371 -21.08 19.05 1.10
CA TYR A 371 -20.68 20.41 1.40
C TYR A 371 -21.83 21.44 1.33
N PRO A 372 -22.82 21.36 0.43
CA PRO A 372 -23.96 22.28 0.44
C PRO A 372 -24.72 22.32 1.77
N TYR A 373 -24.82 21.22 2.50
CA TYR A 373 -25.46 21.17 3.82
C TYR A 373 -24.66 21.98 4.84
N PHE A 374 -23.34 21.80 4.87
CA PHE A 374 -22.44 22.56 5.73
C PHE A 374 -22.43 24.04 5.37
N SER A 375 -22.41 24.37 4.07
CA SER A 375 -22.47 25.74 3.60
C SER A 375 -23.74 26.46 4.04
N ASN A 376 -24.89 25.80 3.96
CA ASN A 376 -26.15 26.36 4.42
C ASN A 376 -26.18 26.58 5.94
N TRP A 377 -25.63 25.65 6.71
CA TRP A 377 -25.49 25.81 8.14
C TRP A 377 -24.55 26.97 8.51
N MET A 378 -23.42 27.14 7.82
CA MET A 378 -22.49 28.24 8.03
C MET A 378 -23.09 29.61 7.72
N LYS A 379 -24.03 29.70 6.74
CA LYS A 379 -24.75 30.96 6.47
C LYS A 379 -25.51 31.45 7.68
N GLY A 380 -26.07 30.57 8.50
CA GLY A 380 -26.76 30.90 9.74
C GLY A 380 -25.87 31.49 10.84
N LEU A 381 -24.56 31.27 10.78
CA LEU A 381 -23.59 31.75 11.78
C LEU A 381 -23.21 33.24 11.63
N ASN A 382 -23.65 33.91 10.55
CA ASN A 382 -23.43 35.34 10.27
C ASN A 382 -22.00 35.86 10.54
N LEU A 383 -20.99 35.05 10.16
CA LEU A 383 -19.59 35.36 10.42
C LEU A 383 -19.11 36.58 9.63
N LYS A 384 -18.74 37.65 10.36
CA LYS A 384 -18.22 38.90 9.78
C LYS A 384 -16.76 38.77 9.32
N ASN A 385 -15.95 37.94 10.00
CA ASN A 385 -14.54 37.74 9.68
C ASN A 385 -14.38 36.85 8.46
N LYS A 386 -13.87 37.41 7.35
CA LYS A 386 -13.64 36.72 6.08
C LYS A 386 -12.61 35.57 6.21
N PHE A 387 -11.56 35.75 7.04
CA PHE A 387 -10.53 34.76 7.27
C PHE A 387 -11.11 33.54 8.03
N ALA A 388 -11.82 33.78 9.13
CA ALA A 388 -12.49 32.71 9.87
C ALA A 388 -13.50 31.95 8.99
N LYS A 389 -14.24 32.66 8.13
CA LYS A 389 -15.15 32.03 7.16
C LYS A 389 -14.40 31.14 6.16
N SER A 390 -13.25 31.59 5.64
CA SER A 390 -12.42 30.81 4.73
C SER A 390 -11.90 29.53 5.39
N LEU A 391 -11.40 29.62 6.62
CA LEU A 391 -10.95 28.46 7.40
C LEU A 391 -12.08 27.43 7.62
N LEU A 392 -13.28 27.91 7.98
CA LEU A 392 -14.44 27.02 8.14
C LEU A 392 -14.87 26.37 6.82
N VAL A 393 -14.82 27.09 5.70
CA VAL A 393 -15.07 26.50 4.37
C VAL A 393 -14.08 25.35 4.11
N MET A 394 -12.78 25.58 4.32
CA MET A 394 -11.75 24.57 4.12
C MET A 394 -11.97 23.39 5.06
N PHE A 395 -12.28 23.63 6.32
CA PHE A 395 -12.56 22.58 7.30
C PHE A 395 -13.74 21.70 6.87
N PHE A 396 -14.89 22.28 6.54
CA PHE A 396 -16.07 21.52 6.15
C PHE A 396 -15.94 20.84 4.77
N MET A 397 -15.15 21.41 3.86
CA MET A 397 -14.78 20.69 2.63
C MET A 397 -13.93 19.46 2.95
N SER A 398 -12.97 19.58 3.87
CA SER A 398 -12.15 18.45 4.32
C SER A 398 -13.01 17.39 5.02
N VAL A 399 -13.94 17.81 5.90
CA VAL A 399 -14.91 16.90 6.55
C VAL A 399 -15.75 16.15 5.52
N ALA A 400 -16.30 16.85 4.52
CA ALA A 400 -17.11 16.23 3.47
C ALA A 400 -16.33 15.19 2.68
N ALA A 401 -15.10 15.54 2.27
CA ALA A 401 -14.21 14.62 1.56
C ALA A 401 -13.84 13.41 2.44
N GLN A 402 -13.47 13.65 3.71
CA GLN A 402 -13.08 12.61 4.65
C GLN A 402 -14.21 11.60 4.90
N ILE A 403 -15.45 12.08 5.12
CA ILE A 403 -16.64 11.21 5.26
C ILE A 403 -16.78 10.31 4.03
N GLY A 404 -16.58 10.89 2.84
CA GLY A 404 -16.69 10.11 1.60
C GLY A 404 -15.64 9.04 1.47
N VAL A 405 -14.36 9.37 1.71
CA VAL A 405 -13.25 8.42 1.49
C VAL A 405 -13.04 7.44 2.64
N LEU A 406 -13.69 7.64 3.79
CA LEU A 406 -13.47 6.88 5.02
C LEU A 406 -13.52 5.35 4.81
N PRO A 407 -14.53 4.75 4.15
CA PRO A 407 -14.55 3.31 3.92
C PRO A 407 -13.37 2.82 3.09
N PHE A 408 -13.04 3.51 2.01
CA PHE A 408 -11.94 3.10 1.14
C PHE A 408 -10.57 3.30 1.80
N THR A 409 -10.40 4.38 2.57
CA THR A 409 -9.14 4.58 3.33
C THR A 409 -8.95 3.48 4.36
N ASN A 410 -10.03 3.08 5.05
CA ASN A 410 -9.93 1.99 5.99
C ASN A 410 -9.68 0.63 5.31
N TYR A 411 -10.40 0.34 4.24
CA TYR A 411 -10.23 -0.89 3.47
C TYR A 411 -8.80 -1.07 2.91
N TYR A 412 -8.18 0.01 2.39
CA TYR A 412 -6.85 -0.07 1.79
C TYR A 412 -5.69 0.13 2.77
N PHE A 413 -5.90 0.87 3.85
CA PHE A 413 -4.82 1.29 4.75
C PHE A 413 -5.02 0.90 6.22
N GLY A 414 -6.20 0.38 6.61
CA GLY A 414 -6.51 -0.02 7.98
C GLY A 414 -6.54 1.12 9.00
N LYS A 415 -6.45 2.38 8.55
CA LYS A 415 -6.31 3.56 9.40
C LYS A 415 -7.23 4.68 8.96
N ILE A 416 -7.86 5.35 9.92
CA ILE A 416 -8.66 6.56 9.73
C ILE A 416 -7.98 7.70 10.48
N SER A 417 -7.45 8.67 9.75
CA SER A 417 -6.79 9.83 10.37
C SER A 417 -7.81 10.87 10.82
N ILE A 418 -7.82 11.17 12.13
CA ILE A 418 -8.63 12.26 12.68
C ILE A 418 -7.91 13.59 12.54
N ILE A 419 -6.59 13.59 12.80
CA ILE A 419 -5.77 14.79 12.74
C ILE A 419 -5.73 15.40 11.33
N ALA A 420 -6.05 14.61 10.29
CA ALA A 420 -6.11 15.07 8.90
C ALA A 420 -7.00 16.30 8.72
N LEU A 421 -8.09 16.42 9.49
CA LEU A 421 -9.00 17.58 9.42
C LEU A 421 -8.29 18.88 9.80
N ILE A 422 -7.41 18.82 10.79
CA ILE A 422 -6.62 19.97 11.24
C ILE A 422 -5.39 20.16 10.33
N SER A 423 -4.66 19.08 10.04
CA SER A 423 -3.47 19.12 9.19
C SER A 423 -3.76 19.72 7.82
N ASN A 424 -4.89 19.37 7.21
CA ASN A 424 -5.31 19.89 5.91
C ASN A 424 -5.46 21.41 5.87
N LEU A 425 -5.82 22.06 6.99
CA LEU A 425 -5.96 23.52 7.05
C LEU A 425 -4.64 24.25 6.81
N PHE A 426 -3.52 23.62 7.15
CA PHE A 426 -2.18 24.21 7.01
C PHE A 426 -1.42 23.60 5.82
N VAL A 427 -1.52 22.29 5.63
CA VAL A 427 -0.76 21.57 4.60
C VAL A 427 -1.24 21.94 3.21
N ILE A 428 -2.54 22.03 2.98
CA ILE A 428 -3.12 22.34 1.67
C ILE A 428 -2.69 23.74 1.16
N PRO A 429 -2.84 24.83 1.94
CA PRO A 429 -2.32 26.13 1.53
C PRO A 429 -0.79 26.14 1.42
N GLY A 430 -0.08 25.51 2.36
CA GLY A 430 1.37 25.45 2.36
C GLY A 430 1.94 24.83 1.10
N ILE A 431 1.41 23.68 0.68
CA ILE A 431 1.78 23.01 -0.58
C ILE A 431 1.48 23.91 -1.80
N SER A 432 0.37 24.63 -1.79
CA SER A 432 0.03 25.52 -2.89
C SER A 432 1.03 26.67 -3.02
N ILE A 433 1.49 27.23 -1.90
CA ILE A 433 2.51 28.29 -1.88
C ILE A 433 3.87 27.71 -2.30
N ILE A 434 4.26 26.52 -1.80
CA ILE A 434 5.49 25.85 -2.17
C ILE A 434 5.51 25.55 -3.67
N LEU A 435 4.41 25.06 -4.23
CA LEU A 435 4.28 24.80 -5.67
C LEU A 435 4.45 26.08 -6.50
N ALA A 436 3.79 27.16 -6.11
CA ALA A 436 3.93 28.47 -6.78
C ALA A 436 5.37 28.99 -6.70
N ASN A 437 5.98 28.94 -5.53
CA ASN A 437 7.37 29.34 -5.33
C ASN A 437 8.33 28.49 -6.16
N SER A 438 8.14 27.17 -6.22
CA SER A 438 8.98 26.28 -7.02
C SER A 438 8.87 26.56 -8.52
N LEU A 439 7.65 26.80 -9.03
CA LEU A 439 7.46 27.21 -10.42
C LEU A 439 8.14 28.55 -10.70
N LEU A 440 8.02 29.51 -9.78
CA LEU A 440 8.66 30.82 -9.91
C LEU A 440 10.19 30.69 -9.87
N THR A 441 10.73 29.89 -8.95
CA THR A 441 12.18 29.59 -8.85
C THR A 441 12.71 29.05 -10.17
N LEU A 442 12.04 28.06 -10.75
CA LEU A 442 12.43 27.47 -12.04
C LEU A 442 12.35 28.51 -13.17
N PHE A 443 11.29 29.33 -13.19
CA PHE A 443 11.16 30.37 -14.21
C PHE A 443 12.27 31.42 -14.07
N VAL A 444 12.50 31.93 -12.86
CA VAL A 444 13.55 32.93 -12.60
C VAL A 444 14.94 32.39 -12.89
N SER A 445 15.17 31.09 -12.68
CA SER A 445 16.47 30.45 -12.95
C SER A 445 16.86 30.46 -14.43
N THR A 446 15.90 30.67 -15.34
CA THR A 446 16.19 30.84 -16.77
C THR A 446 16.76 32.21 -17.10
N VAL A 447 16.57 33.20 -16.21
CA VAL A 447 17.02 34.58 -16.39
C VAL A 447 18.21 34.90 -15.49
N SER A 448 18.16 34.52 -14.20
CA SER A 448 19.19 34.79 -13.22
C SER A 448 19.25 33.72 -12.14
N LEU A 449 20.39 33.05 -12.00
CA LEU A 449 20.62 32.05 -10.96
C LEU A 449 20.65 32.68 -9.57
N GLN A 450 21.24 33.87 -9.43
CA GLN A 450 21.29 34.57 -8.14
C GLN A 450 19.89 34.95 -7.63
N ALA A 451 19.04 35.44 -8.50
CA ALA A 451 17.66 35.72 -8.14
C ALA A 451 16.87 34.44 -7.82
N ALA A 452 17.10 33.38 -8.56
CA ALA A 452 16.47 32.09 -8.31
C ALA A 452 16.86 31.50 -6.95
N ASP A 453 18.12 31.70 -6.49
CA ASP A 453 18.60 31.21 -5.20
C ASP A 453 17.85 31.87 -4.01
N ILE A 454 17.45 33.15 -4.14
CA ILE A 454 16.61 33.83 -3.13
C ILE A 454 15.26 33.13 -3.01
N PHE A 455 14.59 32.85 -4.12
CA PHE A 455 13.31 32.12 -4.11
C PHE A 455 13.48 30.68 -3.64
N ALA A 456 14.54 30.01 -4.04
CA ALA A 456 14.87 28.67 -3.58
C ALA A 456 15.08 28.61 -2.08
N SER A 457 15.82 29.56 -1.53
CA SER A 457 16.04 29.69 -0.08
C SER A 457 14.75 29.92 0.70
N ALA A 458 13.86 30.78 0.19
CA ALA A 458 12.52 30.96 0.76
C ALA A 458 11.69 29.67 0.69
N GLY A 459 11.73 28.95 -0.45
CA GLY A 459 11.09 27.65 -0.62
C GLY A 459 11.60 26.60 0.34
N ASN A 460 12.90 26.51 0.56
CA ASN A 460 13.53 25.60 1.54
C ASN A 460 13.03 25.90 2.97
N GLY A 461 12.89 27.18 3.34
CA GLY A 461 12.32 27.58 4.64
C GLY A 461 10.85 27.19 4.80
N LEU A 462 10.03 27.41 3.76
CA LEU A 462 8.61 27.01 3.74
C LEU A 462 8.45 25.49 3.88
N ILE A 463 9.29 24.71 3.21
CA ILE A 463 9.26 23.24 3.28
C ILE A 463 9.69 22.77 4.67
N ALA A 464 10.74 23.34 5.26
CA ALA A 464 11.17 23.01 6.61
C ALA A 464 10.08 23.29 7.65
N PHE A 465 9.38 24.43 7.51
CA PHE A 465 8.25 24.78 8.36
C PHE A 465 7.06 23.80 8.17
N LEU A 466 6.76 23.43 6.94
CA LEU A 466 5.71 22.46 6.64
C LEU A 466 6.03 21.08 7.25
N TYR A 467 7.27 20.60 7.13
CA TYR A 467 7.70 19.34 7.74
C TYR A 467 7.60 19.38 9.27
N TRP A 468 7.96 20.49 9.89
CA TRP A 468 7.81 20.69 11.32
C TRP A 468 6.32 20.58 11.77
N LEU A 469 5.39 21.21 11.03
CA LEU A 469 3.95 21.10 11.30
C LEU A 469 3.43 19.66 11.14
N ILE A 470 3.89 18.96 10.10
CA ILE A 470 3.49 17.58 9.83
C ILE A 470 4.02 16.66 10.94
N LYS A 471 5.26 16.84 11.37
CA LYS A 471 5.88 16.07 12.45
C LYS A 471 5.11 16.21 13.75
N ILE A 472 4.76 17.45 14.15
CA ILE A 472 3.92 17.69 15.33
C ILE A 472 2.55 16.99 15.20
N SER A 473 1.93 17.06 14.03
CA SER A 473 0.64 16.42 13.79
C SER A 473 0.74 14.89 13.84
N ALA A 474 1.83 14.31 13.33
CA ALA A 474 2.04 12.87 13.26
C ALA A 474 2.33 12.23 14.62
N THR A 475 2.90 12.98 15.57
CA THR A 475 3.30 12.48 16.89
C THR A 475 2.17 12.45 17.93
N GLN A 476 0.97 12.94 17.59
CA GLN A 476 -0.16 12.93 18.51
C GLN A 476 -0.74 11.52 18.67
N ASP A 477 -0.95 11.05 19.89
CA ASP A 477 -1.50 9.70 20.17
C ASP A 477 -2.89 9.48 19.56
N PHE A 478 -3.67 10.55 19.31
CA PHE A 478 -4.99 10.52 18.68
C PHE A 478 -4.98 10.80 17.17
N SER A 479 -3.82 10.77 16.53
CA SER A 479 -3.69 11.15 15.11
C SER A 479 -4.53 10.26 14.18
N PHE A 480 -4.74 9.00 14.55
CA PHE A 480 -5.57 8.07 13.77
C PHE A 480 -6.25 7.01 14.66
N ILE A 481 -7.38 6.51 14.14
CA ILE A 481 -8.07 5.33 14.67
C ILE A 481 -7.82 4.15 13.74
N ARG A 482 -7.56 2.99 14.31
CA ARG A 482 -7.49 1.71 13.59
C ARG A 482 -8.85 1.03 13.66
N VAL A 483 -9.37 0.58 12.52
CA VAL A 483 -10.60 -0.21 12.44
C VAL A 483 -10.25 -1.55 11.80
N PRO A 484 -10.14 -2.59 12.61
CA PRO A 484 -9.72 -3.91 12.14
C PRO A 484 -10.81 -4.59 11.31
N ASN A 485 -10.42 -5.60 10.53
CA ASN A 485 -11.32 -6.51 9.80
C ASN A 485 -12.37 -5.82 8.93
N PHE A 486 -12.06 -4.63 8.40
CA PHE A 486 -13.00 -3.86 7.59
C PHE A 486 -13.13 -4.44 6.19
N THR A 487 -14.33 -4.82 5.81
CA THR A 487 -14.64 -5.52 4.56
C THR A 487 -15.28 -4.61 3.52
N LEU A 488 -15.39 -5.10 2.28
CA LEU A 488 -16.18 -4.42 1.25
C LEU A 488 -17.66 -4.31 1.66
N LEU A 489 -18.20 -5.30 2.38
CA LEU A 489 -19.57 -5.26 2.88
C LEU A 489 -19.78 -4.09 3.84
N ASP A 490 -18.82 -3.85 4.75
CA ASP A 490 -18.86 -2.69 5.66
C ASP A 490 -18.87 -1.36 4.89
N SER A 491 -18.14 -1.29 3.77
CA SER A 491 -18.19 -0.14 2.87
C SER A 491 -19.58 0.08 2.29
N PHE A 492 -20.25 -0.97 1.83
CA PHE A 492 -21.63 -0.88 1.31
C PHE A 492 -22.62 -0.47 2.39
N ILE A 493 -22.50 -1.02 3.60
CA ILE A 493 -23.32 -0.66 4.75
C ILE A 493 -23.14 0.82 5.11
N PHE A 494 -21.88 1.28 5.16
CA PHE A 494 -21.59 2.67 5.45
C PHE A 494 -22.20 3.63 4.42
N TYR A 495 -22.04 3.38 3.11
CA TYR A 495 -22.62 4.23 2.09
C TYR A 495 -24.15 4.14 2.04
N GLY A 496 -24.72 2.97 2.30
CA GLY A 496 -26.15 2.79 2.48
C GLY A 496 -26.70 3.65 3.64
N PHE A 497 -26.01 3.62 4.78
CA PHE A 497 -26.35 4.47 5.93
C PHE A 497 -26.19 5.96 5.63
N LEU A 498 -25.12 6.36 4.96
CA LEU A 498 -24.88 7.75 4.56
C LEU A 498 -25.98 8.25 3.62
N PHE A 499 -26.37 7.44 2.65
CA PHE A 499 -27.48 7.73 1.76
C PHE A 499 -28.80 7.86 2.53
N PHE A 500 -29.09 6.94 3.43
CA PHE A 500 -30.26 6.97 4.29
C PHE A 500 -30.28 8.21 5.18
N LEU A 501 -29.14 8.57 5.76
CA LEU A 501 -28.97 9.77 6.57
C LEU A 501 -29.31 11.05 5.78
N ILE A 502 -28.73 11.19 4.58
CA ILE A 502 -28.97 12.34 3.69
C ILE A 502 -30.45 12.39 3.29
N PHE A 503 -31.05 11.25 2.94
CA PHE A 503 -32.47 11.15 2.59
C PHE A 503 -33.35 11.59 3.74
N THR A 504 -33.12 11.07 4.94
CA THR A 504 -33.89 11.39 6.15
C THR A 504 -33.78 12.88 6.51
N LEU A 505 -32.55 13.44 6.47
CA LEU A 505 -32.33 14.87 6.72
C LEU A 505 -33.07 15.77 5.72
N ARG A 506 -33.21 15.33 4.47
CA ARG A 506 -33.82 16.13 3.39
C ARG A 506 -35.35 16.07 3.37
N TYR A 507 -35.92 14.88 3.61
CA TYR A 507 -37.35 14.66 3.32
C TYR A 507 -38.22 14.54 4.56
N MET A 508 -37.67 14.21 5.71
CA MET A 508 -38.45 14.09 6.96
C MET A 508 -38.53 15.44 7.67
N LYS A 509 -39.75 15.82 8.11
CA LYS A 509 -39.97 17.12 8.78
C LYS A 509 -39.85 17.01 10.30
N GLN A 510 -40.29 15.90 10.89
CA GLN A 510 -40.30 15.73 12.35
C GLN A 510 -38.90 15.36 12.88
N MET A 511 -38.34 16.22 13.75
CA MET A 511 -36.96 16.06 14.24
C MET A 511 -36.80 14.79 15.10
N PHE A 512 -37.75 14.49 15.97
CA PHE A 512 -37.72 13.31 16.83
C PHE A 512 -37.68 11.99 16.01
N THR A 513 -38.57 11.87 15.01
CA THR A 513 -38.61 10.67 14.15
C THR A 513 -37.32 10.49 13.32
N LYS A 514 -36.70 11.60 12.89
CA LYS A 514 -35.39 11.57 12.21
C LYS A 514 -34.34 10.97 13.12
N LEU A 515 -34.19 11.52 14.33
CA LEU A 515 -33.17 11.09 15.28
C LEU A 515 -33.37 9.63 15.69
N LEU A 516 -34.63 9.24 15.96
CA LEU A 516 -34.95 7.86 16.31
C LEU A 516 -34.58 6.87 15.20
N LEU A 517 -34.94 7.16 13.95
CA LEU A 517 -34.62 6.29 12.81
C LEU A 517 -33.10 6.20 12.58
N ILE A 518 -32.39 7.32 12.63
CA ILE A 518 -30.93 7.34 12.50
C ILE A 518 -30.29 6.49 13.60
N PHE A 519 -30.77 6.63 14.85
CA PHE A 519 -30.28 5.88 16.00
C PHE A 519 -30.54 4.37 15.86
N ILE A 520 -31.75 3.97 15.44
CA ILE A 520 -32.11 2.56 15.24
C ILE A 520 -31.21 1.94 14.14
N VAL A 521 -31.05 2.63 13.00
CA VAL A 521 -30.20 2.13 11.91
C VAL A 521 -28.73 2.06 12.33
N ALA A 522 -28.22 3.06 13.06
CA ALA A 522 -26.86 3.06 13.59
C ALA A 522 -26.60 1.88 14.53
N ILE A 523 -27.54 1.60 15.47
CA ILE A 523 -27.44 0.45 16.37
C ILE A 523 -27.42 -0.87 15.58
N ASN A 524 -28.34 -1.02 14.60
CA ASN A 524 -28.38 -2.25 13.81
C ASN A 524 -27.07 -2.48 13.03
N ILE A 525 -26.45 -1.40 12.51
CA ILE A 525 -25.15 -1.49 11.85
C ILE A 525 -24.07 -1.95 12.83
N VAL A 526 -24.00 -1.35 14.03
CA VAL A 526 -23.01 -1.73 15.05
C VAL A 526 -23.18 -3.20 15.45
N VAL A 527 -24.42 -3.64 15.66
CA VAL A 527 -24.73 -5.04 16.00
C VAL A 527 -24.32 -5.96 14.86
N PHE A 528 -24.67 -5.63 13.62
CA PHE A 528 -24.31 -6.44 12.44
C PHE A 528 -22.80 -6.57 12.27
N CYS A 529 -22.07 -5.45 12.31
CA CYS A 529 -20.61 -5.46 12.20
C CYS A 529 -19.93 -6.22 13.34
N SER A 530 -20.54 -6.27 14.54
CA SER A 530 -20.03 -7.04 15.67
C SER A 530 -20.25 -8.55 15.55
N LEU A 531 -21.24 -8.99 14.76
CA LEU A 531 -21.58 -10.41 14.57
C LEU A 531 -20.78 -11.08 13.44
N ASP A 532 -20.30 -10.31 12.48
CA ASP A 532 -19.63 -10.85 11.28
C ASP A 532 -18.09 -10.99 11.43
N ASN A 533 -17.57 -10.89 12.65
CA ASN A 533 -16.13 -11.05 12.90
C ASN A 533 -15.70 -12.51 12.74
N LYS A 534 -15.25 -12.87 11.55
CA LYS A 534 -14.44 -14.08 11.32
C LYS A 534 -13.06 -13.87 11.92
N ASP A 535 -12.93 -14.15 13.21
CA ASP A 535 -11.65 -14.01 13.91
C ASP A 535 -10.73 -15.14 13.47
N ILE A 536 -9.68 -14.78 12.70
CA ILE A 536 -8.62 -15.74 12.28
C ILE A 536 -7.90 -16.32 13.49
N LEU A 537 -7.83 -15.58 14.59
CA LEU A 537 -7.23 -16.00 15.86
C LEU A 537 -8.29 -15.96 16.97
N PRO A 538 -9.20 -16.95 17.02
CA PRO A 538 -10.34 -16.95 17.94
C PRO A 538 -9.93 -16.96 19.40
N ASP A 539 -10.75 -16.33 20.25
CA ASP A 539 -10.61 -16.37 21.70
C ASP A 539 -10.83 -17.80 22.24
N GLY A 540 -10.24 -18.12 23.39
CA GLY A 540 -10.38 -19.42 24.05
C GLY A 540 -9.58 -20.55 23.37
N LYS A 541 -8.82 -20.28 22.33
CA LYS A 541 -7.88 -21.21 21.71
C LYS A 541 -6.46 -20.67 21.76
N LEU A 542 -5.49 -21.58 21.75
CA LEU A 542 -4.10 -21.22 21.50
C LEU A 542 -3.90 -21.12 19.98
N SER A 543 -3.60 -19.95 19.48
CA SER A 543 -3.30 -19.72 18.06
C SER A 543 -1.83 -19.33 17.90
N VAL A 544 -1.11 -20.02 17.03
CA VAL A 544 0.28 -19.75 16.69
C VAL A 544 0.37 -19.45 15.20
N MET A 545 0.75 -18.23 14.86
CA MET A 545 0.96 -17.79 13.48
C MET A 545 2.44 -17.57 13.22
N MET A 546 3.03 -18.35 12.32
CA MET A 546 4.35 -18.08 11.75
C MET A 546 4.17 -17.07 10.62
N ILE A 547 4.69 -15.87 10.78
CA ILE A 547 4.55 -14.75 9.84
C ILE A 547 5.64 -14.87 8.77
N ASP A 548 5.31 -14.69 7.50
CA ASP A 548 6.32 -14.61 6.45
C ASP A 548 6.98 -13.22 6.46
N VAL A 549 8.13 -13.13 7.10
CA VAL A 549 9.01 -11.94 7.12
C VAL A 549 10.14 -12.02 6.10
N GLY A 550 10.12 -13.04 5.22
CA GLY A 550 11.24 -13.39 4.36
C GLY A 550 12.30 -14.15 5.15
N GLN A 551 13.59 -13.75 5.02
CA GLN A 551 14.64 -14.34 5.84
C GLN A 551 14.57 -13.72 7.24
N GLY A 552 14.39 -14.57 8.26
CA GLY A 552 14.23 -14.22 9.66
C GLY A 552 13.04 -14.92 10.31
N ASP A 553 12.84 -14.69 11.59
CA ASP A 553 11.75 -15.29 12.37
C ASP A 553 10.76 -14.22 12.83
N ALA A 554 9.47 -14.57 12.82
CA ALA A 554 8.41 -13.84 13.51
C ALA A 554 7.21 -14.76 13.78
N PHE A 555 6.85 -14.91 15.04
CA PHE A 555 5.71 -15.74 15.45
C PHE A 555 4.76 -14.94 16.34
N LEU A 556 3.53 -14.74 15.86
CA LEU A 556 2.47 -14.15 16.65
C LEU A 556 1.67 -15.26 17.33
N ILE A 557 1.59 -15.21 18.64
CA ILE A 557 0.92 -16.21 19.46
C ILE A 557 -0.20 -15.50 20.24
N LYS A 558 -1.44 -15.97 20.07
CA LYS A 558 -2.58 -15.53 20.87
C LYS A 558 -2.95 -16.67 21.83
N LEU A 559 -2.86 -16.36 23.11
CA LEU A 559 -3.20 -17.30 24.19
C LEU A 559 -4.72 -17.41 24.37
N PRO A 560 -5.24 -18.50 24.98
CA PRO A 560 -6.67 -18.65 25.26
C PRO A 560 -7.27 -17.50 26.08
N ASN A 561 -6.48 -16.89 26.97
CA ASN A 561 -6.85 -15.73 27.80
C ASN A 561 -6.75 -14.38 27.09
N ARG A 562 -6.62 -14.37 25.76
CA ARG A 562 -6.48 -13.19 24.87
C ARG A 562 -5.13 -12.48 24.91
N LYS A 563 -4.22 -12.84 25.82
CA LYS A 563 -2.88 -12.25 25.81
C LYS A 563 -2.14 -12.62 24.52
N THR A 564 -1.30 -11.72 24.07
CA THR A 564 -0.56 -11.85 22.80
C THR A 564 0.94 -11.83 23.04
N ILE A 565 1.64 -12.69 22.33
CA ILE A 565 3.09 -12.81 22.36
C ILE A 565 3.61 -12.68 20.94
N LEU A 566 4.68 -11.93 20.76
CA LEU A 566 5.44 -11.91 19.53
C LEU A 566 6.83 -12.47 19.82
N VAL A 567 7.13 -13.64 19.24
CA VAL A 567 8.47 -14.24 19.31
C VAL A 567 9.20 -13.85 18.04
N ASP A 568 10.25 -13.08 18.17
CA ASP A 568 11.02 -12.43 17.11
C ASP A 568 10.17 -11.55 16.17
N ALA A 569 10.82 -10.70 15.38
CA ALA A 569 10.15 -9.67 14.57
C ALA A 569 10.78 -9.44 13.18
N GLY A 570 11.62 -10.37 12.72
CA GLY A 570 12.29 -10.25 11.44
C GLY A 570 13.33 -9.14 11.38
N SER A 571 13.85 -8.90 10.19
CA SER A 571 14.95 -7.96 9.95
C SER A 571 14.48 -6.53 9.71
N SER A 572 15.35 -5.59 10.05
CA SER A 572 15.28 -4.21 9.57
C SER A 572 16.58 -3.84 8.84
N GLN A 573 16.46 -3.36 7.62
CA GLN A 573 17.56 -2.86 6.80
C GLN A 573 17.22 -1.46 6.30
N PHE A 574 18.19 -0.69 5.83
CA PHE A 574 18.07 0.72 5.45
C PHE A 574 16.81 1.07 4.60
N ASN A 575 16.27 0.14 3.83
CA ASN A 575 15.11 0.35 2.96
C ASN A 575 13.93 -0.59 3.23
N TYR A 576 14.04 -1.50 4.18
CA TYR A 576 13.02 -2.50 4.44
C TYR A 576 13.04 -2.91 5.92
N ASP A 577 11.93 -2.69 6.59
CA ASP A 577 11.69 -2.98 7.99
C ASP A 577 10.48 -3.90 8.10
N ASN A 578 10.67 -5.10 8.64
CA ASN A 578 9.60 -6.07 8.81
C ASN A 578 8.59 -5.65 9.89
N GLY A 579 9.05 -4.98 10.94
CA GLY A 579 8.16 -4.42 11.97
C GLY A 579 7.13 -3.48 11.35
N ALA A 580 7.61 -2.44 10.65
CA ALA A 580 6.77 -1.41 10.06
C ALA A 580 5.95 -1.90 8.86
N ARG A 581 6.47 -2.82 8.03
CA ARG A 581 5.87 -3.17 6.74
C ARG A 581 5.08 -4.47 6.73
N VAL A 582 5.34 -5.37 7.66
CA VAL A 582 4.70 -6.68 7.74
C VAL A 582 3.93 -6.83 9.04
N ILE A 583 4.61 -6.66 10.19
CA ILE A 583 4.02 -7.01 11.48
C ILE A 583 2.96 -5.98 11.89
N ILE A 584 3.25 -4.68 11.87
CA ILE A 584 2.28 -3.65 12.26
C ILE A 584 1.02 -3.69 11.37
N PRO A 585 1.10 -3.76 10.03
CA PRO A 585 -0.09 -3.94 9.20
C PRO A 585 -0.87 -5.22 9.49
N LEU A 586 -0.19 -6.33 9.78
CA LEU A 586 -0.85 -7.57 10.18
C LEU A 586 -1.58 -7.43 11.53
N LEU A 587 -0.94 -6.81 12.53
CA LEU A 587 -1.59 -6.52 13.81
C LEU A 587 -2.81 -5.62 13.65
N ASP A 588 -2.71 -4.59 12.78
CA ASP A 588 -3.82 -3.70 12.46
C ASP A 588 -4.96 -4.47 11.79
N TYR A 589 -4.66 -5.38 10.85
CA TYR A 589 -5.64 -6.26 10.23
C TYR A 589 -6.32 -7.19 11.23
N LEU A 590 -5.57 -7.78 12.16
CA LEU A 590 -6.08 -8.69 13.19
C LEU A 590 -6.77 -7.97 14.37
N GLY A 591 -6.78 -6.64 14.40
CA GLY A 591 -7.36 -5.87 15.50
C GLY A 591 -6.54 -5.89 16.79
N ILE A 592 -5.28 -6.26 16.72
CA ILE A 592 -4.38 -6.30 17.86
C ILE A 592 -3.72 -4.94 18.02
N SER A 593 -4.20 -4.14 18.94
CA SER A 593 -3.66 -2.80 19.18
C SER A 593 -2.27 -2.82 19.80
N GLN A 594 -2.00 -3.78 20.69
CA GLN A 594 -0.75 -3.88 21.43
C GLN A 594 -0.45 -5.34 21.78
N ILE A 595 0.80 -5.75 21.64
CA ILE A 595 1.34 -7.04 22.05
C ILE A 595 1.67 -6.98 23.54
N ASP A 596 1.25 -7.97 24.30
CA ASP A 596 1.54 -8.02 25.74
C ASP A 596 3.01 -8.34 26.00
N TYR A 597 3.58 -9.32 25.26
CA TYR A 597 4.96 -9.76 25.45
C TYR A 597 5.69 -9.87 24.12
N GLY A 598 6.73 -9.05 23.92
CA GLY A 598 7.74 -9.22 22.87
C GLY A 598 8.84 -10.12 23.39
N MET A 599 9.13 -11.23 22.72
CA MET A 599 10.13 -12.22 23.13
C MET A 599 11.22 -12.33 22.07
N ILE A 600 12.37 -11.72 22.31
CA ILE A 600 13.53 -11.75 21.41
C ILE A 600 14.34 -12.99 21.73
N SER A 601 14.46 -13.92 20.78
CA SER A 601 15.24 -15.13 20.95
C SER A 601 16.74 -14.81 21.11
N HIS A 602 17.28 -13.96 20.25
CA HIS A 602 18.67 -13.49 20.29
C HIS A 602 18.83 -12.20 19.47
N MET A 603 20.01 -11.57 19.56
CA MET A 603 20.23 -10.22 19.05
C MET A 603 20.76 -10.15 17.61
N ASP A 604 20.48 -11.16 16.77
CA ASP A 604 20.75 -11.06 15.35
C ASP A 604 19.67 -10.23 14.64
N ASN A 605 20.08 -9.48 13.60
CA ASN A 605 19.23 -8.48 12.95
C ASN A 605 17.94 -9.05 12.36
N ASP A 606 17.92 -10.29 11.94
CA ASP A 606 16.75 -10.97 11.37
C ASP A 606 15.79 -11.57 12.42
N HIS A 607 16.03 -11.29 13.70
CA HIS A 607 15.17 -11.64 14.83
C HIS A 607 14.67 -10.42 15.61
N PHE A 608 15.58 -9.51 16.03
CA PHE A 608 15.17 -8.42 16.92
C PHE A 608 14.83 -7.11 16.20
N ALA A 609 15.37 -6.86 15.00
CA ALA A 609 15.38 -5.50 14.47
C ALA A 609 13.98 -4.93 14.15
N GLY A 610 13.01 -5.78 13.81
CA GLY A 610 11.63 -5.34 13.61
C GLY A 610 10.93 -4.84 14.89
N PHE A 611 11.47 -5.17 16.08
CA PHE A 611 10.94 -4.65 17.34
C PHE A 611 11.13 -3.14 17.49
N VAL A 612 12.11 -2.56 16.80
CA VAL A 612 12.35 -1.11 16.85
C VAL A 612 11.08 -0.35 16.45
N SER A 613 10.54 -0.61 15.27
CA SER A 613 9.30 0.06 14.83
C SER A 613 8.09 -0.24 15.71
N LEU A 614 8.02 -1.45 16.27
CA LEU A 614 6.93 -1.83 17.18
C LEU A 614 6.98 -1.04 18.49
N VAL A 615 8.15 -0.76 19.02
CA VAL A 615 8.35 0.07 20.20
C VAL A 615 8.04 1.54 19.88
N GLU A 616 8.58 2.07 18.78
CA GLU A 616 8.32 3.44 18.35
C GLU A 616 6.81 3.73 18.18
N GLU A 617 6.05 2.77 17.66
CA GLU A 617 4.60 2.87 17.55
C GLU A 617 3.85 2.41 18.82
N LYS A 618 4.53 2.22 19.95
CA LYS A 618 3.94 1.80 21.24
C LYS A 618 3.09 0.51 21.13
N ARG A 619 3.53 -0.43 20.27
CA ARG A 619 2.81 -1.68 19.98
C ARG A 619 3.17 -2.84 20.90
N ILE A 620 4.07 -2.64 21.85
CA ILE A 620 4.54 -3.67 22.79
C ILE A 620 4.53 -3.10 24.20
N LYS A 621 4.08 -3.94 25.17
CA LYS A 621 4.08 -3.58 26.59
C LYS A 621 5.38 -3.96 27.29
N GLU A 622 5.78 -5.23 27.14
CA GLU A 622 6.95 -5.78 27.81
C GLU A 622 7.85 -6.50 26.81
N ILE A 623 9.16 -6.40 26.98
CA ILE A 623 10.15 -7.08 26.13
C ILE A 623 10.99 -8.04 26.98
N PHE A 624 11.04 -9.29 26.54
CA PHE A 624 11.96 -10.33 27.05
C PHE A 624 13.10 -10.51 26.05
N LYS A 625 14.32 -10.57 26.54
CA LYS A 625 15.53 -10.77 25.72
C LYS A 625 16.59 -11.55 26.51
N PRO A 626 17.62 -12.13 25.86
CA PRO A 626 18.81 -12.63 26.54
C PRO A 626 19.49 -11.51 27.35
N ASP A 627 20.27 -11.91 28.37
CA ASP A 627 21.08 -10.94 29.12
C ASP A 627 21.99 -10.14 28.19
N ILE A 628 22.23 -8.89 28.59
CA ILE A 628 23.03 -7.95 27.81
C ILE A 628 24.44 -8.51 27.55
N ASP A 629 24.86 -8.43 26.31
CA ASP A 629 26.25 -8.66 25.92
C ASP A 629 26.92 -7.30 25.66
N SER A 630 27.62 -6.83 26.66
CA SER A 630 28.34 -5.53 26.57
C SER A 630 29.45 -5.52 25.51
N THR A 631 29.85 -6.69 24.99
CA THR A 631 30.82 -6.80 23.90
C THR A 631 30.18 -6.70 22.54
N ASP A 632 28.86 -6.95 22.44
CA ASP A 632 28.07 -6.75 21.23
C ASP A 632 27.54 -5.30 21.20
N LYS A 633 28.06 -4.54 20.26
CA LYS A 633 27.66 -3.13 20.07
C LYS A 633 26.15 -2.98 19.74
N ASN A 634 25.56 -3.92 19.02
CA ASN A 634 24.14 -3.87 18.66
C ASN A 634 23.26 -4.07 19.89
N ASP A 635 23.58 -5.08 20.71
CA ASP A 635 22.85 -5.38 21.94
C ASP A 635 22.95 -4.22 22.93
N PHE A 636 24.16 -3.66 23.13
CA PHE A 636 24.38 -2.51 24.01
C PHE A 636 23.60 -1.26 23.54
N ASN A 637 23.65 -0.95 22.25
CA ASN A 637 22.92 0.19 21.70
C ASN A 637 21.40 0.00 21.81
N TYR A 638 20.91 -1.22 21.60
CA TYR A 638 19.49 -1.53 21.71
C TYR A 638 18.99 -1.40 23.16
N GLU A 639 19.76 -1.82 24.12
CA GLU A 639 19.43 -1.68 25.53
C GLU A 639 19.31 -0.19 25.94
N GLN A 640 20.26 0.63 25.52
CA GLN A 640 20.18 2.08 25.72
C GLN A 640 18.97 2.70 25.04
N TRP A 641 18.67 2.25 23.82
CA TRP A 641 17.54 2.71 23.06
C TRP A 641 16.21 2.32 23.71
N LEU A 642 16.07 1.12 24.27
CA LEU A 642 14.90 0.71 25.06
C LEU A 642 14.70 1.61 26.28
N THR A 643 15.79 1.93 26.97
CA THR A 643 15.76 2.82 28.14
C THR A 643 15.24 4.21 27.78
N ILE A 644 15.67 4.77 26.65
CA ILE A 644 15.19 6.06 26.13
C ILE A 644 13.68 6.01 25.86
N HIS A 645 13.14 4.86 25.44
CA HIS A 645 11.71 4.66 25.19
C HIS A 645 10.91 4.20 26.43
N ASN A 646 11.52 4.26 27.62
CA ASN A 646 10.90 3.85 28.90
C ASN A 646 10.46 2.38 28.94
N ILE A 647 11.17 1.49 28.25
CA ILE A 647 10.98 0.05 28.31
C ILE A 647 12.14 -0.57 29.07
N ALA A 648 11.84 -1.17 30.22
CA ALA A 648 12.80 -1.99 30.97
C ALA A 648 12.71 -3.44 30.47
N PRO A 649 13.74 -3.98 29.79
CA PRO A 649 13.69 -5.34 29.30
C PRO A 649 13.71 -6.34 30.46
N GLN A 650 12.97 -7.41 30.29
CA GLN A 650 13.03 -8.60 31.12
C GLN A 650 14.04 -9.59 30.51
N TYR A 651 14.80 -10.28 31.35
CA TYR A 651 15.77 -11.25 30.88
C TYR A 651 15.25 -12.67 31.06
N TYR A 652 15.66 -13.56 30.16
CA TYR A 652 15.32 -14.96 30.27
C TYR A 652 15.89 -15.59 31.52
N ARG A 653 15.01 -16.18 32.31
CA ARG A 653 15.33 -16.98 33.51
C ARG A 653 14.49 -18.25 33.42
N ASN A 654 14.89 -19.30 34.11
CA ASN A 654 14.06 -20.50 34.26
C ASN A 654 12.75 -20.13 34.99
N LYS A 655 11.77 -19.70 34.25
CA LYS A 655 10.52 -19.12 34.76
C LYS A 655 9.33 -19.69 33.98
N VAL A 656 8.23 -19.80 34.68
CA VAL A 656 6.93 -20.15 34.09
C VAL A 656 6.08 -18.89 34.04
N LEU A 657 5.59 -18.58 32.87
CA LEU A 657 4.63 -17.51 32.60
C LEU A 657 3.32 -18.16 32.13
N GLY A 658 2.23 -17.39 32.11
CA GLY A 658 0.92 -17.88 31.64
C GLY A 658 -0.05 -18.08 32.81
N ASP A 659 -1.09 -18.85 32.54
CA ASP A 659 -2.16 -19.17 33.50
C ASP A 659 -2.26 -20.69 33.78
N ALA A 660 -3.32 -21.11 34.47
CA ALA A 660 -3.50 -22.52 34.82
C ALA A 660 -3.63 -23.43 33.58
N ASP A 661 -4.26 -22.94 32.51
CA ASP A 661 -4.59 -23.73 31.33
C ASP A 661 -3.50 -23.69 30.26
N CYS A 662 -2.77 -22.58 30.14
CA CYS A 662 -1.73 -22.39 29.13
C CYS A 662 -0.45 -21.88 29.78
N LYS A 663 0.59 -22.72 29.83
CA LYS A 663 1.87 -22.44 30.49
C LYS A 663 2.97 -22.18 29.46
N ILE A 664 3.75 -21.15 29.71
CA ILE A 664 4.92 -20.77 28.90
C ILE A 664 6.15 -20.95 29.76
N TYR A 665 6.99 -21.89 29.37
CA TYR A 665 8.24 -22.18 30.05
C TYR A 665 9.41 -21.53 29.31
N SER A 666 10.16 -20.68 30.00
CA SER A 666 11.50 -20.29 29.56
C SER A 666 12.48 -21.37 30.04
N LEU A 667 13.05 -22.11 29.10
CA LEU A 667 13.89 -23.27 29.39
C LEU A 667 15.36 -22.94 29.65
N VAL A 668 15.71 -21.66 29.59
CA VAL A 668 17.10 -21.19 29.72
C VAL A 668 17.19 -20.03 30.69
N ASP A 669 18.29 -20.00 31.42
CA ASP A 669 18.73 -18.84 32.17
C ASP A 669 20.01 -18.30 31.50
N THR A 670 19.86 -17.21 30.76
CA THR A 670 20.97 -16.65 29.98
C THR A 670 22.03 -15.94 30.84
N HIS A 671 21.78 -15.78 32.14
CA HIS A 671 22.75 -15.22 33.10
C HIS A 671 23.75 -16.25 33.62
N GLN A 672 23.38 -17.53 33.61
CA GLN A 672 24.18 -18.58 34.23
C GLN A 672 25.18 -19.23 33.26
N PRO A 673 26.39 -19.66 33.72
CA PRO A 673 27.24 -20.51 32.94
C PRO A 673 26.53 -21.85 32.63
N PRO A 674 26.81 -22.49 31.48
CA PRO A 674 27.80 -22.09 30.47
C PRO A 674 27.30 -21.09 29.45
N LEU A 675 26.05 -20.62 29.52
CA LEU A 675 25.42 -19.84 28.48
C LEU A 675 25.92 -18.39 28.39
N LYS A 676 26.31 -17.80 29.53
CA LYS A 676 26.78 -16.41 29.60
C LYS A 676 27.92 -16.05 28.66
N ASN A 677 28.82 -17.00 28.37
CA ASN A 677 30.03 -16.77 27.58
C ASN A 677 29.95 -17.40 26.18
N ASN A 678 28.77 -17.82 25.73
CA ASN A 678 28.58 -18.45 24.41
C ASN A 678 28.40 -17.41 23.30
N LYS A 679 28.52 -17.87 22.05
CA LYS A 679 28.18 -17.07 20.86
C LYS A 679 26.67 -16.74 20.88
N ILE A 680 26.27 -15.72 20.15
CA ILE A 680 24.90 -15.20 20.10
C ILE A 680 23.87 -16.30 19.91
N ASN A 681 24.03 -17.16 18.92
CA ASN A 681 23.11 -18.27 18.62
C ASN A 681 23.13 -19.41 19.68
N ASP A 682 24.12 -19.47 20.54
CA ASP A 682 24.16 -20.41 21.68
C ASP A 682 23.62 -19.79 22.98
N ARG A 683 23.10 -18.56 22.93
CA ARG A 683 22.46 -17.82 24.04
C ARG A 683 20.98 -17.54 23.75
N CYS A 684 20.35 -18.28 22.85
CA CYS A 684 18.96 -18.09 22.49
C CYS A 684 18.02 -18.28 23.68
N GLY A 685 17.01 -17.42 23.77
CA GLY A 685 15.82 -17.66 24.58
C GLY A 685 15.02 -18.84 24.02
N ILE A 686 14.85 -19.87 24.80
CA ILE A 686 14.13 -21.09 24.41
C ILE A 686 12.79 -21.12 25.13
N LEU A 687 11.71 -21.22 24.37
CA LEU A 687 10.34 -21.15 24.89
C LEU A 687 9.58 -22.43 24.59
N LYS A 688 8.96 -23.01 25.60
CA LYS A 688 7.98 -24.10 25.44
C LYS A 688 6.61 -23.66 25.93
N ILE A 689 5.62 -23.78 25.06
CA ILE A 689 4.21 -23.49 25.38
C ILE A 689 3.46 -24.80 25.48
N VAL A 690 2.75 -24.99 26.58
CA VAL A 690 1.93 -26.18 26.83
C VAL A 690 0.51 -25.76 27.09
N TYR A 691 -0.42 -26.26 26.28
CA TYR A 691 -1.85 -26.02 26.42
C TYR A 691 -2.62 -27.34 26.38
N GLY A 692 -3.13 -27.74 27.51
CA GLY A 692 -3.74 -29.09 27.69
C GLY A 692 -2.77 -30.20 27.35
N LYS A 693 -3.07 -30.97 26.29
CA LYS A 693 -2.23 -32.09 25.78
C LYS A 693 -1.30 -31.63 24.63
N THR A 694 -1.41 -30.38 24.19
CA THR A 694 -0.62 -29.90 23.05
C THR A 694 0.55 -29.05 23.50
N SER A 695 1.62 -29.06 22.72
CA SER A 695 2.87 -28.39 23.05
C SER A 695 3.61 -27.87 21.85
N PHE A 696 4.21 -26.66 22.01
CA PHE A 696 4.99 -25.95 20.99
C PHE A 696 6.35 -25.59 21.55
N LEU A 697 7.42 -25.83 20.79
CA LEU A 697 8.80 -25.53 21.19
C LEU A 697 9.42 -24.55 20.18
N PHE A 698 9.89 -23.40 20.68
CA PHE A 698 10.59 -22.35 19.94
C PHE A 698 12.03 -22.31 20.41
N VAL A 699 12.97 -22.53 19.49
CA VAL A 699 14.40 -22.66 19.81
C VAL A 699 15.27 -21.55 19.21
N GLY A 700 14.66 -20.53 18.60
CA GLY A 700 15.40 -19.49 17.89
C GLY A 700 16.40 -20.07 16.88
N ASP A 701 17.62 -19.57 16.86
CA ASP A 701 18.70 -20.06 16.02
C ASP A 701 19.71 -20.94 16.75
N ALA A 702 19.23 -21.66 17.77
CA ALA A 702 20.05 -22.55 18.58
C ALA A 702 20.83 -23.53 17.69
N HIS A 703 22.15 -23.61 17.95
CA HIS A 703 23.04 -24.57 17.34
C HIS A 703 23.06 -25.90 18.11
N ILE A 704 23.65 -26.93 17.52
CA ILE A 704 23.80 -28.29 18.11
C ILE A 704 24.36 -28.25 19.54
N LYS A 705 25.25 -27.30 19.85
CA LYS A 705 25.79 -27.15 21.21
C LYS A 705 24.69 -26.82 22.22
N MET A 706 23.81 -25.88 21.87
CA MET A 706 22.67 -25.50 22.70
C MET A 706 21.62 -26.62 22.76
N GLU A 707 21.37 -27.30 21.66
CA GLU A 707 20.49 -28.48 21.60
C GLU A 707 20.96 -29.57 22.54
N ASN A 708 22.28 -29.86 22.60
CA ASN A 708 22.87 -30.83 23.53
C ASN A 708 22.70 -30.37 24.99
N TYR A 709 22.83 -29.08 25.26
CA TYR A 709 22.55 -28.55 26.60
C TYR A 709 21.08 -28.77 26.98
N LEU A 710 20.13 -28.48 26.10
CA LEU A 710 18.71 -28.70 26.33
C LEU A 710 18.40 -30.19 26.59
N THR A 711 18.92 -31.06 25.76
CA THR A 711 18.68 -32.54 25.91
C THR A 711 19.24 -33.08 27.22
N SER A 712 20.39 -32.60 27.67
CA SER A 712 20.97 -33.06 28.94
C SER A 712 20.19 -32.57 30.16
N HIS A 713 19.61 -31.35 30.10
CA HIS A 713 18.91 -30.73 31.24
C HIS A 713 17.43 -31.08 31.30
N TRP A 714 16.75 -31.07 30.16
CA TRP A 714 15.27 -31.15 30.11
C TRP A 714 14.75 -32.52 29.63
N ARG A 715 15.60 -33.35 28.97
CA ARG A 715 15.25 -34.70 28.53
C ARG A 715 13.84 -34.84 27.95
N ASN A 716 13.01 -35.70 28.48
CA ASN A 716 11.64 -35.97 28.01
C ASN A 716 10.72 -34.76 28.09
N PHE A 717 11.06 -33.74 28.89
CA PHE A 717 10.28 -32.51 28.93
C PHE A 717 10.36 -31.73 27.61
N LEU A 718 11.35 -32.01 26.75
CA LEU A 718 11.47 -31.38 25.43
C LEU A 718 10.44 -31.91 24.43
N ASN A 719 9.87 -33.10 24.65
CA ASN A 719 8.87 -33.67 23.74
C ASN A 719 7.78 -32.67 23.43
N SER A 720 7.52 -32.41 22.15
CA SER A 720 6.63 -31.34 21.71
C SER A 720 5.99 -31.65 20.35
N ASP A 721 4.69 -31.41 20.22
CA ASP A 721 3.94 -31.68 19.00
C ASP A 721 4.39 -30.80 17.84
N VAL A 722 4.76 -29.55 18.12
CA VAL A 722 5.23 -28.59 17.14
C VAL A 722 6.60 -28.05 17.51
N LEU A 723 7.53 -28.10 16.57
CA LEU A 723 8.88 -27.58 16.71
C LEU A 723 9.12 -26.45 15.69
N LYS A 724 9.51 -25.24 16.16
CA LYS A 724 10.21 -24.29 15.29
C LYS A 724 11.62 -24.78 15.06
N ILE A 725 11.97 -25.06 13.82
CA ILE A 725 13.26 -25.60 13.42
C ILE A 725 14.37 -24.56 13.64
N GLY A 726 15.44 -24.96 14.33
CA GLY A 726 16.56 -24.08 14.67
C GLY A 726 17.23 -23.49 13.42
N HIS A 727 17.67 -22.24 13.52
CA HIS A 727 18.48 -21.54 12.53
C HIS A 727 17.97 -21.71 11.09
N HIS A 728 16.66 -21.53 10.88
CA HIS A 728 15.97 -21.65 9.58
C HIS A 728 16.22 -22.98 8.83
N GLY A 729 16.60 -24.03 9.54
CA GLY A 729 16.99 -25.31 8.95
C GLY A 729 18.45 -25.38 8.48
N SER A 730 19.36 -24.63 9.09
CA SER A 730 20.80 -24.74 8.85
C SER A 730 21.32 -26.13 9.23
N LYS A 731 22.33 -26.60 8.52
CA LYS A 731 23.07 -27.85 8.89
C LYS A 731 23.72 -27.80 10.27
N THR A 732 23.87 -26.61 10.87
CA THR A 732 24.48 -26.42 12.21
C THR A 732 23.48 -26.58 13.34
N SER A 733 22.20 -26.85 13.04
CA SER A 733 21.10 -27.01 13.98
C SER A 733 20.30 -28.29 13.69
N SER A 734 19.31 -28.55 14.51
CA SER A 734 18.37 -29.68 14.38
C SER A 734 19.10 -31.04 14.30
N GLY A 735 19.97 -31.27 15.28
CA GLY A 735 20.75 -32.49 15.42
C GLY A 735 19.85 -33.72 15.64
N GLU A 736 20.27 -34.88 15.15
CA GLU A 736 19.48 -36.10 15.20
C GLU A 736 19.12 -36.52 16.65
N ASN A 737 20.07 -36.38 17.58
CA ASN A 737 19.82 -36.62 18.99
C ASN A 737 18.73 -35.70 19.57
N PHE A 738 18.79 -34.41 19.28
CA PHE A 738 17.82 -33.41 19.74
C PHE A 738 16.42 -33.71 19.17
N LEU A 739 16.33 -33.95 17.88
CA LEU A 739 15.08 -34.27 17.21
C LEU A 739 14.43 -35.56 17.74
N ASN A 740 15.22 -36.58 18.13
CA ASN A 740 14.73 -37.81 18.74
C ASN A 740 14.14 -37.59 20.14
N PHE A 741 14.56 -36.56 20.88
CA PHE A 741 13.94 -36.19 22.16
C PHE A 741 12.63 -35.44 21.98
N ILE A 742 12.52 -34.63 20.91
CA ILE A 742 11.33 -33.80 20.67
C ILE A 742 10.22 -34.59 19.98
N THR A 743 10.56 -35.42 18.99
CA THR A 743 9.63 -36.19 18.14
C THR A 743 8.45 -35.37 17.64
N PRO A 744 8.71 -34.25 16.90
CA PRO A 744 7.66 -33.32 16.51
C PRO A 744 6.75 -33.91 15.43
N ASN A 745 5.43 -33.80 15.62
CA ASN A 745 4.45 -34.10 14.57
C ASN A 745 4.50 -33.07 13.44
N ILE A 746 4.73 -31.76 13.80
CA ILE A 746 4.80 -30.64 12.88
C ILE A 746 6.11 -29.89 13.10
N SER A 747 6.80 -29.61 12.01
CA SER A 747 8.04 -28.82 11.98
C SER A 747 7.83 -27.51 11.21
N LEU A 748 8.01 -26.36 11.88
CA LEU A 748 7.86 -25.03 11.31
C LEU A 748 9.21 -24.48 10.86
N VAL A 749 9.35 -24.16 9.59
CA VAL A 749 10.56 -23.58 9.01
C VAL A 749 10.27 -22.18 8.50
N SER A 750 10.75 -21.17 9.21
CA SER A 750 10.70 -19.78 8.77
C SER A 750 11.88 -19.48 7.86
N VAL A 751 11.64 -19.23 6.59
CA VAL A 751 12.67 -19.06 5.58
C VAL A 751 12.16 -18.24 4.41
N GLY A 752 13.00 -17.37 3.85
CA GLY A 752 12.63 -16.53 2.72
C GLY A 752 12.70 -17.24 1.37
N GLU A 753 11.78 -16.94 0.49
CA GLU A 753 11.88 -17.34 -0.92
C GLU A 753 13.28 -17.02 -1.46
N GLN A 754 13.96 -17.97 -2.03
CA GLN A 754 15.31 -17.80 -2.61
C GLN A 754 16.35 -17.24 -1.63
N ASN A 755 16.36 -17.69 -0.38
CA ASN A 755 17.39 -17.31 0.56
C ASN A 755 18.79 -17.67 0.01
N LYS A 756 19.77 -16.81 0.33
CA LYS A 756 21.15 -16.97 -0.16
C LYS A 756 21.92 -18.08 0.54
N PHE A 757 21.40 -18.57 1.66
CA PHE A 757 22.06 -19.53 2.55
C PHE A 757 21.76 -20.98 2.18
N GLY A 758 20.79 -21.23 1.29
CA GLY A 758 20.35 -22.56 0.92
C GLY A 758 19.60 -23.27 2.04
N HIS A 759 18.90 -22.51 2.89
CA HIS A 759 18.05 -23.06 3.94
C HIS A 759 16.63 -23.34 3.43
N PRO A 760 15.93 -24.36 4.00
CA PRO A 760 16.47 -25.41 4.88
C PRO A 760 17.45 -26.34 4.14
N SER A 761 18.49 -26.79 4.84
CA SER A 761 19.48 -27.73 4.26
C SER A 761 18.85 -29.12 4.05
N GLN A 762 19.27 -29.77 2.97
CA GLN A 762 18.79 -31.14 2.64
C GLN A 762 18.96 -32.11 3.81
N VAL A 763 20.05 -31.99 4.56
CA VAL A 763 20.34 -32.84 5.73
C VAL A 763 19.28 -32.70 6.82
N VAL A 764 18.80 -31.49 7.08
CA VAL A 764 17.75 -31.24 8.08
C VAL A 764 16.41 -31.77 7.57
N LEU A 765 16.08 -31.57 6.30
CA LEU A 765 14.85 -32.13 5.71
C LEU A 765 14.82 -33.64 5.77
N GLU A 766 15.95 -34.32 5.51
CA GLU A 766 16.06 -35.80 5.62
C GLU A 766 15.85 -36.28 7.04
N ARG A 767 16.42 -35.58 8.06
CA ARG A 767 16.22 -35.94 9.48
C ARG A 767 14.75 -35.81 9.88
N LEU A 768 14.07 -34.76 9.46
CA LEU A 768 12.65 -34.53 9.74
C LEU A 768 11.75 -35.55 9.04
N ASN A 769 12.06 -35.89 7.78
CA ASN A 769 11.34 -36.95 7.04
C ASN A 769 11.48 -38.33 7.68
N LYS A 770 12.66 -38.65 8.24
CA LYS A 770 12.85 -39.93 9.01
C LYS A 770 11.94 -40.02 10.23
N LEU A 771 11.60 -38.86 10.84
CA LEU A 771 10.68 -38.76 11.97
C LEU A 771 9.20 -38.67 11.54
N HIS A 772 8.92 -38.72 10.26
CA HIS A 772 7.58 -38.51 9.69
C HIS A 772 6.91 -37.18 10.11
N SER A 773 7.71 -36.16 10.43
CA SER A 773 7.22 -34.85 10.81
C SER A 773 6.67 -34.11 9.59
N GLN A 774 5.49 -33.51 9.71
CA GLN A 774 4.94 -32.62 8.68
C GLN A 774 5.74 -31.33 8.63
N ILE A 775 6.42 -31.08 7.52
CA ILE A 775 7.25 -29.88 7.35
C ILE A 775 6.39 -28.77 6.72
N LEU A 776 6.24 -27.64 7.42
CA LEU A 776 5.52 -26.45 6.95
C LEU A 776 6.52 -25.29 6.82
N ARG A 777 6.56 -24.64 5.65
CA ARG A 777 7.58 -23.66 5.28
C ARG A 777 6.96 -22.35 4.83
N THR A 778 7.51 -21.21 5.32
CA THR A 778 7.03 -19.89 4.88
C THR A 778 7.35 -19.60 3.42
N ASP A 779 8.47 -20.03 2.87
CA ASP A 779 8.82 -19.81 1.46
C ASP A 779 7.85 -20.50 0.47
N ASP A 780 7.24 -21.61 0.87
CA ASP A 780 6.26 -22.34 0.06
C ASP A 780 4.83 -21.76 0.23
N GLU A 781 4.40 -21.57 1.48
CA GLU A 781 2.99 -21.33 1.80
C GLU A 781 2.65 -19.88 2.18
N GLY A 782 3.66 -19.06 2.53
CA GLY A 782 3.47 -17.79 3.22
C GLY A 782 3.25 -18.00 4.72
N ALA A 783 2.45 -17.15 5.35
CA ALA A 783 2.11 -17.31 6.75
C ALA A 783 1.38 -18.62 7.03
N ILE A 784 1.74 -19.25 8.15
CA ILE A 784 1.16 -20.53 8.59
C ILE A 784 0.51 -20.33 9.94
N ILE A 785 -0.75 -20.78 10.07
CA ILE A 785 -1.52 -20.64 11.30
C ILE A 785 -1.87 -22.04 11.84
N LEU A 786 -1.47 -22.29 13.07
CA LEU A 786 -1.83 -23.47 13.83
C LEU A 786 -2.72 -23.07 15.00
N GLN A 787 -3.80 -23.78 15.22
CA GLN A 787 -4.71 -23.59 16.35
C GLN A 787 -4.83 -24.84 17.15
N SER A 788 -4.77 -24.70 18.49
CA SER A 788 -5.00 -25.76 19.44
C SER A 788 -6.22 -25.45 20.32
N ASP A 789 -7.02 -26.48 20.59
CA ASP A 789 -8.10 -26.48 21.59
C ASP A 789 -7.67 -27.15 22.91
N GLY A 790 -6.38 -27.43 23.07
CA GLY A 790 -5.80 -28.17 24.19
C GLY A 790 -5.77 -29.68 23.99
N ASN A 791 -6.46 -30.26 23.02
CA ASN A 791 -6.44 -31.70 22.70
C ASN A 791 -5.81 -32.01 21.34
N GLN A 792 -6.04 -31.16 20.36
CA GLN A 792 -5.56 -31.36 18.99
C GLN A 792 -5.10 -30.04 18.38
N ILE A 793 -4.20 -30.14 17.41
CA ILE A 793 -3.67 -29.00 16.64
C ILE A 793 -4.22 -29.08 15.23
N LYS A 794 -4.75 -27.96 14.72
CA LYS A 794 -5.26 -27.85 13.35
C LYS A 794 -4.55 -26.72 12.61
N LYS A 795 -4.18 -26.96 11.36
CA LYS A 795 -3.73 -25.90 10.43
C LYS A 795 -4.96 -25.18 9.88
N ILE A 796 -4.88 -23.85 9.85
CA ILE A 796 -5.95 -22.98 9.35
C ILE A 796 -5.57 -22.46 7.98
N ASP A 797 -6.45 -22.63 7.02
CA ASP A 797 -6.30 -22.09 5.68
C ASP A 797 -6.86 -20.65 5.64
N TRP A 798 -6.03 -19.71 6.04
CA TRP A 798 -6.39 -18.30 6.11
C TRP A 798 -6.65 -17.65 4.75
N LYS A 799 -6.21 -18.27 3.64
CA LYS A 799 -6.41 -17.74 2.28
C LYS A 799 -7.84 -17.92 1.80
N ASN A 800 -8.59 -18.83 2.42
CA ASN A 800 -9.99 -19.14 2.09
C ASN A 800 -10.99 -18.68 3.17
N ILE A 801 -10.54 -17.94 4.18
CA ILE A 801 -11.39 -17.29 5.17
C ILE A 801 -11.77 -15.88 4.69
#